data_a13b5f98c83847b3ea3623c2fc373a02
#
_entry.id   a13b5f98c83847b3ea3623c2fc373a02
#
_cell.length_a   1.000
_cell.length_b   1.000
_cell.length_c   1.000
_cell.angle_alpha   90.00
_cell.angle_beta   90.00
_cell.angle_gamma   90.00
#
_symmetry.space_group_name_H-M   'P 1'
#
loop_
_entity.id
_entity.type
_entity.pdbx_description
1 polymer ?
#
loop_
_entity_poly.entity_id
_entity_poly.type
_entity_poly.pdbx_seq_one_letter_code
_entity_poly.pdbx_strand_id
1 'polypeptide(L)'
;KIQDKLPESENDRYKILKKAIAELLSNIRDKNYDASFGMLRFAFYTNLKDPISEARKQGVFRASKFNFHTRLIIELIDELEAGNVLYSKDYNYINSIKNLLKIAPDVLDLKKKILTAAHSRRNFLKTILAIAETKFNDLLTDDDVLSDKDTIDRLFHRNKESILTSASYIVQIYKENLPALTISDFNHIDESIDHDYYYKLFQMAFAINVYIETEVIVDFYGYCVSESEKSSNFTIFNEEFETAKSYGYLKAYLRRQSQPNIYFKSATAESYAEMLDEIWRKDNEQDESLLFFIKDIPVERIVLKFLDFEYGHKINFFSHNFVFKEEQMLLMSLMDDNYNQDAVYTKIYRDFSCIDIFKLQRVFVFMAFGYRKAYERLKDDGHPNIDIIRKRSVLPVFGKEELVRLFKNTTGKSLSDCEGLIEKLTNREIFDDKVIDLQYKPIIAIEQRYLVMPTLFAYSDIIRSLAISENVHLSVSEKHDFMVKELSNAFSNRGFTVQHDFKFGAIEIDIAAVYGENLFLFECKNPYHPVNDFELRNTYAHLVKGFTQIKKFQERFEDRQSLDQFLRNMNIEPDSIKNIHYGIINANRALASLSKNGIKVFHANELLNFLNTGRITVDNKFYHVWKDEQFHVDDLVSYMSGEVITDDILRFKEPMPFSVSYRNS
;
A
#
# COMPACT_ATOMS: atom_id res chain seq x y z
N LYS A 1 46.17 4.38 2.66
CA LYS A 1 46.34 3.71 3.98
C LYS A 1 45.06 3.02 4.52
N ILE A 2 43.85 3.49 4.16
CA ILE A 2 42.59 2.83 4.57
C ILE A 2 42.20 1.73 3.57
N GLN A 3 42.44 1.96 2.27
CA GLN A 3 42.14 0.97 1.20
C GLN A 3 42.90 -0.35 1.40
N ASP A 4 44.14 -0.29 1.91
CA ASP A 4 44.99 -1.48 2.17
C ASP A 4 44.47 -2.34 3.34
N LYS A 5 43.48 -1.86 4.10
CA LYS A 5 42.87 -2.55 5.26
C LYS A 5 41.45 -3.08 5.01
N LEU A 6 40.94 -2.88 3.81
CA LEU A 6 39.58 -3.40 3.49
C LEU A 6 39.64 -4.91 3.21
N PRO A 7 38.63 -5.67 3.63
CA PRO A 7 38.52 -7.10 3.34
C PRO A 7 38.58 -7.38 1.84
N GLU A 8 39.11 -8.52 1.44
CA GLU A 8 39.11 -8.96 0.04
C GLU A 8 37.69 -9.37 -0.41
N SER A 9 36.90 -9.93 0.51
CA SER A 9 35.52 -10.37 0.23
C SER A 9 34.59 -9.22 -0.10
N GLU A 10 33.91 -9.30 -1.22
CA GLU A 10 32.91 -8.32 -1.67
C GLU A 10 31.75 -8.19 -0.67
N ASN A 11 31.31 -9.30 -0.08
CA ASN A 11 30.25 -9.31 0.93
C ASN A 11 30.64 -8.55 2.20
N ASP A 12 31.89 -8.68 2.64
CA ASP A 12 32.35 -7.98 3.83
C ASP A 12 32.57 -6.49 3.56
N ARG A 13 33.03 -6.12 2.36
CA ARG A 13 33.07 -4.71 1.91
C ARG A 13 31.67 -4.11 1.90
N TYR A 14 30.65 -4.83 1.42
CA TYR A 14 29.27 -4.36 1.44
C TYR A 14 28.72 -4.17 2.87
N LYS A 15 29.04 -5.06 3.81
CA LYS A 15 28.67 -4.88 5.22
C LYS A 15 29.28 -3.62 5.83
N ILE A 16 30.56 -3.35 5.49
CA ILE A 16 31.25 -2.13 5.93
C ILE A 16 30.58 -0.90 5.35
N LEU A 17 30.27 -0.89 4.03
CA LEU A 17 29.56 0.20 3.39
C LEU A 17 28.21 0.47 4.07
N LYS A 18 27.41 -0.57 4.26
CA LYS A 18 26.09 -0.46 4.91
C LYS A 18 26.19 0.17 6.30
N LYS A 19 27.19 -0.23 7.09
CA LYS A 19 27.42 0.34 8.42
C LYS A 19 27.88 1.80 8.34
N ALA A 20 28.79 2.11 7.42
CA ALA A 20 29.28 3.48 7.22
C ALA A 20 28.17 4.44 6.80
N ILE A 21 27.27 4.01 5.90
CA ILE A 21 26.12 4.81 5.47
C ILE A 21 25.11 4.97 6.61
N ALA A 22 24.89 3.94 7.44
CA ALA A 22 24.01 4.05 8.61
C ALA A 22 24.57 5.04 9.64
N GLU A 23 25.90 5.06 9.86
CA GLU A 23 26.58 5.98 10.75
C GLU A 23 26.55 7.42 10.18
N LEU A 24 26.73 7.58 8.86
CA LEU A 24 26.54 8.86 8.18
C LEU A 24 25.14 9.42 8.43
N LEU A 25 24.11 8.59 8.26
CA LEU A 25 22.71 8.98 8.51
C LEU A 25 22.49 9.44 9.96
N SER A 26 23.06 8.74 10.93
CA SER A 26 23.01 9.14 12.35
C SER A 26 23.70 10.49 12.59
N ASN A 27 24.91 10.67 12.05
CA ASN A 27 25.66 11.91 12.21
C ASN A 27 24.93 13.12 11.60
N ILE A 28 24.26 12.94 10.44
CA ILE A 28 23.44 14.01 9.83
C ILE A 28 22.26 14.36 10.77
N ARG A 29 21.59 13.35 11.33
CA ARG A 29 20.47 13.54 12.28
C ARG A 29 20.92 14.32 13.51
N ASP A 30 22.12 13.99 14.03
CA ASP A 30 22.71 14.64 15.20
C ASP A 30 23.36 15.99 14.88
N LYS A 31 23.32 16.41 13.61
CA LYS A 31 23.95 17.64 13.09
C LYS A 31 25.45 17.71 13.36
N ASN A 32 26.11 16.56 13.38
CA ASN A 32 27.57 16.47 13.56
C ASN A 32 28.25 16.60 12.19
N TYR A 33 28.64 17.82 11.83
CA TYR A 33 29.21 18.15 10.52
C TYR A 33 30.52 17.36 10.24
N ASP A 34 31.49 17.44 11.14
CA ASP A 34 32.80 16.81 10.93
C ASP A 34 32.69 15.30 10.76
N ALA A 35 31.90 14.64 11.61
CA ALA A 35 31.68 13.22 11.52
C ALA A 35 30.91 12.85 10.24
N SER A 36 29.92 13.66 9.81
CA SER A 36 29.18 13.46 8.56
C SER A 36 30.13 13.50 7.36
N PHE A 37 30.97 14.52 7.23
CA PHE A 37 31.96 14.60 6.16
C PHE A 37 32.99 13.46 6.23
N GLY A 38 33.44 13.09 7.43
CA GLY A 38 34.36 11.97 7.64
C GLY A 38 33.76 10.65 7.13
N MET A 39 32.51 10.34 7.48
CA MET A 39 31.83 9.12 7.03
C MET A 39 31.46 9.14 5.56
N LEU A 40 31.05 10.31 5.00
CA LEU A 40 30.83 10.48 3.57
C LEU A 40 32.11 10.15 2.78
N ARG A 41 33.25 10.77 3.14
CA ARG A 41 34.53 10.52 2.52
C ARG A 41 34.94 9.06 2.64
N PHE A 42 34.74 8.45 3.80
CA PHE A 42 35.00 7.02 3.97
C PHE A 42 34.18 6.19 3.02
N ALA A 43 32.85 6.39 2.95
CA ALA A 43 31.96 5.59 2.12
C ALA A 43 32.21 5.76 0.62
N PHE A 44 32.48 6.98 0.15
CA PHE A 44 32.54 7.30 -1.28
C PHE A 44 33.94 7.31 -1.88
N TYR A 45 34.99 7.58 -1.08
CA TYR A 45 36.38 7.71 -1.58
C TYR A 45 37.23 6.46 -1.32
N THR A 46 36.69 5.42 -0.63
CA THR A 46 37.44 4.19 -0.34
C THR A 46 37.20 3.05 -1.32
N ASN A 47 36.62 3.34 -2.48
CA ASN A 47 36.38 2.37 -3.55
C ASN A 47 35.46 1.20 -3.11
N LEU A 48 34.50 1.48 -2.22
CA LEU A 48 33.40 0.56 -1.88
C LEU A 48 32.38 0.55 -3.02
N LYS A 49 31.84 -0.63 -3.34
CA LYS A 49 30.98 -0.81 -4.49
C LYS A 49 29.63 -0.10 -4.30
N ASP A 50 29.32 0.80 -5.22
CA ASP A 50 28.03 1.51 -5.37
C ASP A 50 27.48 2.18 -4.09
N PRO A 51 28.24 3.14 -3.49
CA PRO A 51 27.82 3.83 -2.27
C PRO A 51 26.55 4.68 -2.47
N ILE A 52 26.29 5.20 -3.67
CA ILE A 52 25.05 5.92 -4.00
C ILE A 52 23.83 5.00 -3.84
N SER A 53 23.89 3.77 -4.32
CA SER A 53 22.78 2.82 -4.18
C SER A 53 22.43 2.54 -2.71
N GLU A 54 23.46 2.39 -1.87
CA GLU A 54 23.22 2.17 -0.44
C GLU A 54 22.72 3.44 0.27
N ALA A 55 23.24 4.62 -0.09
CA ALA A 55 22.76 5.91 0.42
C ALA A 55 21.27 6.14 0.06
N ARG A 56 20.87 5.81 -1.18
CA ARG A 56 19.48 5.84 -1.63
C ARG A 56 18.58 4.89 -0.81
N LYS A 57 19.01 3.64 -0.64
CA LYS A 57 18.25 2.64 0.16
C LYS A 57 18.01 3.12 1.58
N GLN A 58 19.01 3.72 2.20
CA GLN A 58 18.91 4.23 3.56
C GLN A 58 18.30 5.64 3.63
N GLY A 59 18.16 6.34 2.49
CA GLY A 59 17.55 7.67 2.39
C GLY A 59 18.41 8.77 3.02
N VAL A 60 19.72 8.72 2.80
CA VAL A 60 20.69 9.68 3.35
C VAL A 60 20.42 11.11 2.90
N PHE A 61 19.90 11.29 1.68
CA PHE A 61 19.65 12.61 1.09
C PHE A 61 18.17 13.05 1.18
N ARG A 62 17.31 12.31 1.93
CA ARG A 62 15.91 12.70 2.14
C ARG A 62 15.80 13.77 3.21
N ALA A 63 15.34 14.96 2.84
CA ALA A 63 15.11 16.06 3.77
C ALA A 63 14.08 15.71 4.84
N SER A 64 13.07 14.88 4.50
CA SER A 64 12.02 14.44 5.44
C SER A 64 12.59 13.73 6.67
N LYS A 65 13.67 12.97 6.53
CA LYS A 65 14.35 12.27 7.64
C LYS A 65 15.04 13.21 8.62
N PHE A 66 15.28 14.44 8.22
CA PHE A 66 15.98 15.48 9.00
C PHE A 66 15.07 16.68 9.27
N ASN A 67 13.78 16.44 9.38
CA ASN A 67 12.75 17.46 9.63
C ASN A 67 12.83 18.62 8.61
N PHE A 68 13.09 18.29 7.35
CA PHE A 68 13.22 19.22 6.20
C PHE A 68 14.37 20.23 6.31
N HIS A 69 15.37 19.98 7.19
CA HIS A 69 16.59 20.77 7.23
C HIS A 69 17.56 20.30 6.14
N THR A 70 17.91 21.21 5.22
CA THR A 70 18.60 20.86 3.98
C THR A 70 20.08 21.23 3.95
N ARG A 71 20.53 22.19 4.78
CA ARG A 71 21.86 22.79 4.67
C ARG A 71 22.99 21.75 4.65
N LEU A 72 23.05 20.86 5.66
CA LEU A 72 24.11 19.86 5.72
C LEU A 72 24.04 18.88 4.55
N ILE A 73 22.85 18.51 4.10
CA ILE A 73 22.67 17.60 2.95
C ILE A 73 23.22 18.23 1.67
N ILE A 74 22.96 19.54 1.45
CA ILE A 74 23.46 20.29 0.29
C ILE A 74 24.99 20.32 0.33
N GLU A 75 25.60 20.68 1.47
CA GLU A 75 27.03 20.72 1.66
C GLU A 75 27.71 19.35 1.42
N LEU A 76 27.05 18.23 1.82
CA LEU A 76 27.55 16.88 1.55
C LEU A 76 27.47 16.51 0.06
N ILE A 77 26.42 16.95 -0.64
CA ILE A 77 26.28 16.74 -2.09
C ILE A 77 27.35 17.55 -2.84
N ASP A 78 27.56 18.80 -2.46
CA ASP A 78 28.60 19.65 -3.07
C ASP A 78 30.01 19.04 -2.89
N GLU A 79 30.28 18.40 -1.74
CA GLU A 79 31.53 17.65 -1.52
C GLU A 79 31.67 16.46 -2.50
N LEU A 80 30.60 15.70 -2.75
CA LEU A 80 30.61 14.58 -3.70
C LEU A 80 30.88 15.05 -5.14
N GLU A 81 30.27 16.16 -5.54
CA GLU A 81 30.49 16.75 -6.88
C GLU A 81 31.91 17.29 -7.02
N ALA A 82 32.39 18.05 -6.03
CA ALA A 82 33.76 18.60 -6.03
C ALA A 82 34.83 17.49 -6.06
N GLY A 83 34.55 16.36 -5.43
CA GLY A 83 35.43 15.20 -5.39
C GLY A 83 35.44 14.33 -6.63
N ASN A 84 34.59 14.58 -7.60
CA ASN A 84 34.41 13.78 -8.83
C ASN A 84 34.26 12.27 -8.55
N VAL A 85 33.54 11.91 -7.48
CA VAL A 85 33.33 10.50 -7.07
C VAL A 85 32.01 9.92 -7.63
N LEU A 86 31.19 10.76 -8.30
CA LEU A 86 29.94 10.39 -8.90
C LEU A 86 30.15 9.85 -10.32
N TYR A 87 29.46 8.77 -10.66
CA TYR A 87 29.42 8.27 -12.03
C TYR A 87 28.38 9.05 -12.86
N SER A 88 28.50 9.04 -14.19
CA SER A 88 27.56 9.73 -15.09
C SER A 88 26.10 9.36 -14.86
N LYS A 89 25.82 8.09 -14.51
CA LYS A 89 24.48 7.59 -14.16
C LYS A 89 23.88 8.20 -12.88
N ASP A 90 24.72 8.75 -11.99
CA ASP A 90 24.30 9.25 -10.67
C ASP A 90 23.86 10.73 -10.72
N TYR A 91 24.28 11.47 -11.77
CA TYR A 91 23.98 12.90 -11.87
C TYR A 91 22.49 13.22 -11.98
N ASN A 92 21.71 12.41 -12.71
CA ASN A 92 20.25 12.59 -12.80
C ASN A 92 19.59 12.46 -11.41
N TYR A 93 20.04 11.50 -10.62
CA TYR A 93 19.57 11.33 -9.26
C TYR A 93 19.94 12.53 -8.37
N ILE A 94 21.21 12.93 -8.38
CA ILE A 94 21.71 14.07 -7.58
C ILE A 94 20.97 15.37 -7.96
N ASN A 95 20.76 15.63 -9.25
CA ASN A 95 19.98 16.77 -9.71
C ASN A 95 18.54 16.74 -9.23
N SER A 96 17.90 15.56 -9.24
CA SER A 96 16.55 15.39 -8.71
C SER A 96 16.49 15.67 -7.21
N ILE A 97 17.47 15.16 -6.45
CA ILE A 97 17.60 15.47 -5.02
C ILE A 97 17.81 16.97 -4.78
N LYS A 98 18.70 17.63 -5.54
CA LYS A 98 18.89 19.08 -5.41
C LYS A 98 17.61 19.87 -5.66
N ASN A 99 16.80 19.45 -6.62
CA ASN A 99 15.52 20.09 -6.87
C ASN A 99 14.52 19.86 -5.73
N LEU A 100 14.48 18.66 -5.13
CA LEU A 100 13.69 18.41 -3.93
C LEU A 100 14.17 19.23 -2.73
N LEU A 101 15.48 19.38 -2.53
CA LEU A 101 16.03 20.18 -1.45
C LEU A 101 15.68 21.68 -1.56
N LYS A 102 15.44 22.20 -2.78
CA LYS A 102 14.94 23.57 -3.00
C LYS A 102 13.50 23.75 -2.49
N ILE A 103 12.68 22.68 -2.55
CA ILE A 103 11.26 22.67 -2.11
C ILE A 103 11.15 22.48 -0.61
N ALA A 104 12.06 21.77 0.03
CA ALA A 104 11.99 21.37 1.43
C ALA A 104 11.71 22.52 2.43
N PRO A 105 12.23 23.76 2.25
CA PRO A 105 11.87 24.89 3.11
C PRO A 105 10.37 25.25 3.07
N ASP A 106 9.73 25.17 1.90
CA ASP A 106 8.31 25.44 1.75
C ASP A 106 7.49 24.35 2.46
N VAL A 107 7.92 23.09 2.34
CA VAL A 107 7.33 21.95 3.06
C VAL A 107 7.47 22.10 4.57
N LEU A 108 8.63 22.56 5.05
CA LEU A 108 8.84 22.88 6.47
C LEU A 108 7.89 23.98 6.96
N ASP A 109 7.59 24.96 6.12
CA ASP A 109 6.65 26.02 6.47
C ASP A 109 5.20 25.48 6.61
N LEU A 110 4.77 24.58 5.73
CA LEU A 110 3.49 23.87 5.87
C LEU A 110 3.42 23.10 7.21
N LYS A 111 4.49 22.37 7.56
CA LYS A 111 4.57 21.66 8.85
C LYS A 111 4.44 22.60 10.02
N LYS A 112 5.11 23.77 9.98
CA LYS A 112 5.02 24.80 11.03
C LYS A 112 3.60 25.37 11.16
N LYS A 113 2.90 25.59 10.05
CA LYS A 113 1.49 26.06 10.07
C LYS A 113 0.58 25.05 10.78
N ILE A 114 0.72 23.76 10.49
CA ILE A 114 -0.04 22.70 11.19
C ILE A 114 0.30 22.68 12.69
N LEU A 115 1.57 22.76 13.06
CA LEU A 115 1.98 22.82 14.48
C LEU A 115 1.45 24.06 15.20
N THR A 116 1.46 25.22 14.55
CA THR A 116 0.90 26.46 15.10
C THR A 116 -0.61 26.29 15.36
N ALA A 117 -1.33 25.70 14.42
CA ALA A 117 -2.75 25.38 14.60
C ALA A 117 -2.96 24.44 15.80
N ALA A 118 -2.16 23.38 15.89
CA ALA A 118 -2.23 22.39 16.96
C ALA A 118 -1.96 22.99 18.35
N HIS A 119 -1.07 23.99 18.48
CA HIS A 119 -0.79 24.69 19.73
C HIS A 119 -1.84 25.74 20.09
N SER A 120 -2.43 26.40 19.09
CA SER A 120 -3.32 27.57 19.34
C SER A 120 -4.78 27.16 19.47
N ARG A 121 -5.20 26.01 18.94
CA ARG A 121 -6.59 25.58 18.93
C ARG A 121 -6.90 24.59 20.05
N ARG A 122 -7.91 24.91 20.85
CA ARG A 122 -8.41 24.00 21.87
C ARG A 122 -9.05 22.76 21.22
N ASN A 123 -8.86 21.61 21.83
CA ASN A 123 -9.42 20.34 21.34
C ASN A 123 -9.06 20.00 19.88
N PHE A 124 -7.91 20.48 19.41
CA PHE A 124 -7.44 20.34 18.02
C PHE A 124 -7.51 18.90 17.53
N LEU A 125 -6.89 17.96 18.27
CA LEU A 125 -6.78 16.58 17.81
C LEU A 125 -8.14 15.88 17.73
N LYS A 126 -9.01 16.07 18.75
CA LYS A 126 -10.39 15.56 18.70
C LYS A 126 -11.12 16.07 17.47
N THR A 127 -10.99 17.35 17.17
CA THR A 127 -11.66 18.00 16.05
C THR A 127 -11.17 17.46 14.72
N ILE A 128 -9.86 17.35 14.52
CA ILE A 128 -9.25 16.77 13.31
C ILE A 128 -9.73 15.33 13.09
N LEU A 129 -9.67 14.50 14.13
CA LEU A 129 -10.10 13.09 14.01
C LEU A 129 -11.61 12.98 13.75
N ALA A 130 -12.44 13.83 14.37
CA ALA A 130 -13.87 13.82 14.12
C ALA A 130 -14.22 14.28 12.70
N ILE A 131 -13.51 15.26 12.15
CA ILE A 131 -13.67 15.69 10.76
C ILE A 131 -13.22 14.57 9.80
N ALA A 132 -12.08 13.93 10.07
CA ALA A 132 -11.62 12.80 9.25
C ALA A 132 -12.64 11.65 9.24
N GLU A 133 -13.16 11.27 10.42
CA GLU A 133 -14.16 10.21 10.58
C GLU A 133 -15.48 10.55 9.87
N THR A 134 -16.00 11.75 10.04
CA THR A 134 -17.24 12.18 9.38
C THR A 134 -17.08 12.25 7.87
N LYS A 135 -15.99 12.84 7.38
CA LYS A 135 -15.73 12.95 5.95
C LYS A 135 -15.52 11.58 5.30
N PHE A 136 -14.81 10.67 5.98
CA PHE A 136 -14.61 9.32 5.49
C PHE A 136 -15.96 8.56 5.39
N ASN A 137 -16.81 8.73 6.40
CA ASN A 137 -18.16 8.14 6.38
C ASN A 137 -19.02 8.70 5.24
N ASP A 138 -18.99 10.01 5.02
CA ASP A 138 -19.76 10.66 3.94
C ASP A 138 -19.30 10.18 2.56
N LEU A 139 -18.00 10.02 2.33
CA LEU A 139 -17.43 9.50 1.08
C LEU A 139 -17.76 8.03 0.77
N LEU A 140 -18.22 7.25 1.76
CA LEU A 140 -18.67 5.88 1.53
C LEU A 140 -20.07 5.81 0.88
N THR A 141 -20.83 6.90 0.93
CA THR A 141 -22.23 6.95 0.51
C THR A 141 -22.48 7.82 -0.72
N ASP A 142 -21.48 8.59 -1.16
CA ASP A 142 -21.57 9.38 -2.38
C ASP A 142 -21.38 8.48 -3.61
N ASP A 143 -22.51 8.06 -4.21
CA ASP A 143 -22.54 7.31 -5.49
C ASP A 143 -22.14 8.17 -6.71
N ASP A 144 -22.01 9.48 -6.56
CA ASP A 144 -21.69 10.45 -7.65
C ASP A 144 -20.19 10.50 -8.02
N VAL A 145 -19.52 9.36 -8.09
CA VAL A 145 -18.06 9.26 -8.30
C VAL A 145 -17.61 9.52 -9.74
N LEU A 146 -18.51 9.75 -10.70
CA LEU A 146 -18.17 9.73 -12.13
C LEU A 146 -18.40 11.04 -12.91
N SER A 147 -18.53 12.21 -12.31
CA SER A 147 -18.58 13.45 -13.10
C SER A 147 -17.21 14.09 -13.29
N ASP A 148 -16.80 14.12 -14.55
CA ASP A 148 -15.62 14.80 -15.10
C ASP A 148 -15.46 16.24 -14.61
N LYS A 149 -14.40 16.53 -13.87
CA LYS A 149 -13.60 17.77 -13.95
C LYS A 149 -12.44 17.74 -12.95
N ASP A 150 -11.23 17.74 -13.48
CA ASP A 150 -9.97 17.60 -12.76
C ASP A 150 -9.54 18.91 -12.08
N THR A 151 -9.53 18.88 -10.75
CA THR A 151 -8.68 19.77 -9.95
C THR A 151 -8.13 18.96 -8.76
N ILE A 152 -6.90 19.28 -8.34
CA ILE A 152 -6.21 18.67 -7.18
C ILE A 152 -7.11 18.68 -5.94
N ASP A 153 -7.89 19.75 -5.73
CA ASP A 153 -8.87 19.86 -4.66
C ASP A 153 -9.94 18.76 -4.71
N ARG A 154 -10.39 18.36 -5.89
CA ARG A 154 -11.38 17.30 -6.05
C ARG A 154 -10.78 15.92 -5.85
N LEU A 155 -9.53 15.69 -6.29
CA LEU A 155 -8.80 14.44 -6.04
C LEU A 155 -8.60 14.24 -4.55
N PHE A 156 -8.22 15.29 -3.81
CA PHE A 156 -8.09 15.24 -2.36
C PHE A 156 -9.41 14.95 -1.66
N HIS A 157 -10.48 15.68 -2.01
CA HIS A 157 -11.79 15.50 -1.37
C HIS A 157 -12.49 14.18 -1.68
N ARG A 158 -12.12 13.51 -2.77
CA ARG A 158 -12.70 12.22 -3.20
C ARG A 158 -11.83 11.01 -2.88
N ASN A 159 -10.59 11.22 -2.49
CA ASN A 159 -9.66 10.14 -2.18
C ASN A 159 -9.63 9.88 -0.67
N LYS A 160 -10.26 8.77 -0.25
CA LYS A 160 -10.29 8.31 1.15
C LYS A 160 -8.90 8.14 1.73
N GLU A 161 -7.96 7.60 0.96
CA GLU A 161 -6.58 7.37 1.39
C GLU A 161 -5.87 8.68 1.69
N SER A 162 -6.05 9.72 0.88
CA SER A 162 -5.43 11.03 1.11
C SER A 162 -5.85 11.67 2.42
N ILE A 163 -7.14 11.55 2.80
CA ILE A 163 -7.65 12.06 4.08
C ILE A 163 -7.03 11.28 5.24
N LEU A 164 -7.00 9.95 5.16
CA LEU A 164 -6.49 9.09 6.23
C LEU A 164 -4.97 9.21 6.39
N THR A 165 -4.23 9.30 5.30
CA THR A 165 -2.78 9.53 5.32
C THR A 165 -2.46 10.90 5.91
N SER A 166 -3.24 11.92 5.55
CA SER A 166 -3.11 13.27 6.13
C SER A 166 -3.43 13.29 7.62
N ALA A 167 -4.52 12.61 8.04
CA ALA A 167 -4.86 12.47 9.44
C ALA A 167 -3.75 11.74 10.23
N SER A 168 -3.22 10.65 9.68
CA SER A 168 -2.11 9.89 10.27
C SER A 168 -0.89 10.77 10.49
N TYR A 169 -0.51 11.57 9.48
CA TYR A 169 0.60 12.51 9.57
C TYR A 169 0.37 13.60 10.63
N ILE A 170 -0.84 14.19 10.67
CA ILE A 170 -1.18 15.20 11.69
C ILE A 170 -1.12 14.61 13.10
N VAL A 171 -1.63 13.39 13.31
CA VAL A 171 -1.54 12.67 14.59
C VAL A 171 -0.08 12.43 14.96
N GLN A 172 0.75 12.04 14.00
CA GLN A 172 2.18 11.81 14.24
C GLN A 172 2.87 13.09 14.72
N ILE A 173 2.77 14.19 13.97
CA ILE A 173 3.43 15.44 14.34
C ILE A 173 2.88 16.04 15.63
N TYR A 174 1.59 15.84 15.91
CA TYR A 174 0.97 16.21 17.20
C TYR A 174 1.66 15.48 18.34
N LYS A 175 1.74 14.17 18.29
CA LYS A 175 2.35 13.35 19.34
C LYS A 175 3.86 13.62 19.53
N GLU A 176 4.58 13.93 18.45
CA GLU A 176 6.02 14.26 18.50
C GLU A 176 6.32 15.59 19.19
N ASN A 177 5.39 16.55 19.18
CA ASN A 177 5.67 17.94 19.55
C ASN A 177 4.79 18.50 20.67
N LEU A 178 3.74 17.79 21.07
CA LEU A 178 2.75 18.26 22.04
C LEU A 178 2.65 17.34 23.25
N PRO A 179 2.19 17.85 24.41
CA PRO A 179 2.04 17.05 25.62
C PRO A 179 1.05 15.89 25.42
N ALA A 180 1.16 14.88 26.27
CA ALA A 180 0.26 13.73 26.25
C ALA A 180 -1.21 14.16 26.35
N LEU A 181 -2.05 13.51 25.56
CA LEU A 181 -3.49 13.76 25.57
C LEU A 181 -4.14 13.25 26.82
N THR A 182 -5.10 14.01 27.33
CA THR A 182 -5.97 13.60 28.45
C THR A 182 -7.38 13.32 27.97
N ILE A 183 -8.11 12.45 28.69
CA ILE A 183 -9.48 12.08 28.33
C ILE A 183 -10.42 13.29 28.36
N SER A 184 -10.19 14.24 29.25
CA SER A 184 -10.97 15.47 29.33
C SER A 184 -10.96 16.25 28.02
N ASP A 185 -9.88 16.15 27.24
CA ASP A 185 -9.74 16.83 25.96
C ASP A 185 -10.65 16.21 24.88
N PHE A 186 -11.16 14.98 25.08
CA PHE A 186 -12.01 14.28 24.14
C PHE A 186 -13.53 14.42 24.36
N ASN A 187 -13.97 15.17 25.34
CA ASN A 187 -15.39 15.50 25.52
C ASN A 187 -15.86 16.63 24.62
N HIS A 188 -14.96 17.53 24.25
CA HIS A 188 -15.27 18.73 23.48
C HIS A 188 -14.55 18.74 22.13
N ILE A 189 -15.11 19.49 21.18
CA ILE A 189 -14.47 19.85 19.91
C ILE A 189 -14.22 21.35 19.88
N ASP A 190 -13.47 21.83 18.89
CA ASP A 190 -13.38 23.26 18.61
C ASP A 190 -14.72 23.72 17.98
N GLU A 191 -15.56 24.39 18.76
CA GLU A 191 -16.89 24.81 18.33
C GLU A 191 -16.87 26.10 17.49
N SER A 192 -15.74 26.81 17.49
CA SER A 192 -15.50 27.95 16.59
C SER A 192 -15.17 27.55 15.16
N ILE A 193 -15.56 26.33 14.76
CA ILE A 193 -15.08 25.67 13.56
C ILE A 193 -15.43 26.45 12.29
N ASP A 194 -14.39 26.97 11.68
CA ASP A 194 -14.32 27.16 10.24
C ASP A 194 -13.90 25.84 9.62
N HIS A 195 -14.83 25.13 8.94
CA HIS A 195 -14.55 23.88 8.27
C HIS A 195 -13.41 24.03 7.24
N ASP A 196 -13.38 25.13 6.50
CA ASP A 196 -12.37 25.41 5.49
C ASP A 196 -10.97 25.51 6.10
N TYR A 197 -10.86 26.00 7.32
CA TYR A 197 -9.59 26.04 8.03
C TYR A 197 -9.00 24.66 8.30
N TYR A 198 -9.81 23.72 8.79
CA TYR A 198 -9.36 22.37 9.07
C TYR A 198 -9.11 21.58 7.79
N TYR A 199 -9.89 21.79 6.73
CA TYR A 199 -9.61 21.20 5.43
C TYR A 199 -8.28 21.66 4.85
N LYS A 200 -7.92 22.92 4.99
CA LYS A 200 -6.58 23.41 4.61
C LYS A 200 -5.46 22.72 5.36
N LEU A 201 -5.65 22.35 6.62
CA LEU A 201 -4.64 21.58 7.37
C LEU A 201 -4.46 20.16 6.81
N PHE A 202 -5.55 19.50 6.39
CA PHE A 202 -5.44 18.22 5.69
C PHE A 202 -4.73 18.36 4.34
N GLN A 203 -5.03 19.41 3.57
CA GLN A 203 -4.36 19.68 2.30
C GLN A 203 -2.86 19.94 2.50
N MET A 204 -2.48 20.71 3.53
CA MET A 204 -1.07 20.91 3.89
C MET A 204 -0.39 19.58 4.27
N ALA A 205 -1.02 18.74 5.08
CA ALA A 205 -0.51 17.44 5.44
C ALA A 205 -0.38 16.52 4.23
N PHE A 206 -1.34 16.55 3.32
CA PHE A 206 -1.29 15.83 2.05
C PHE A 206 -0.10 16.29 1.19
N ALA A 207 0.09 17.58 1.03
CA ALA A 207 1.23 18.13 0.28
C ALA A 207 2.58 17.69 0.89
N ILE A 208 2.70 17.64 2.22
CA ILE A 208 3.90 17.14 2.89
C ILE A 208 4.09 15.63 2.59
N ASN A 209 3.03 14.83 2.65
CA ASN A 209 3.09 13.39 2.33
C ASN A 209 3.51 13.17 0.88
N VAL A 210 2.96 13.91 -0.08
CA VAL A 210 3.37 13.87 -1.49
C VAL A 210 4.86 14.16 -1.65
N TYR A 211 5.40 15.14 -0.90
CA TYR A 211 6.84 15.39 -0.90
C TYR A 211 7.64 14.19 -0.38
N ILE A 212 7.23 13.60 0.75
CA ILE A 212 7.89 12.42 1.35
C ILE A 212 7.84 11.23 0.39
N GLU A 213 6.70 10.99 -0.24
CA GLU A 213 6.53 9.95 -1.26
C GLU A 213 7.42 10.21 -2.49
N THR A 214 7.52 11.47 -2.92
CA THR A 214 8.40 11.85 -4.03
C THR A 214 9.87 11.53 -3.73
N GLU A 215 10.36 11.79 -2.53
CA GLU A 215 11.71 11.38 -2.13
C GLU A 215 11.89 9.85 -2.26
N VAL A 216 10.86 9.08 -1.90
CA VAL A 216 10.89 7.60 -1.99
C VAL A 216 10.93 7.14 -3.45
N ILE A 217 10.08 7.67 -4.33
CA ILE A 217 10.04 7.25 -5.73
C ILE A 217 11.32 7.66 -6.50
N VAL A 218 11.93 8.79 -6.16
CA VAL A 218 13.24 9.20 -6.67
C VAL A 218 14.33 8.23 -6.23
N ASP A 219 14.33 7.84 -4.96
CA ASP A 219 15.32 6.91 -4.43
C ASP A 219 15.22 5.49 -5.00
N PHE A 220 14.00 4.96 -5.14
CA PHE A 220 13.80 3.54 -5.46
C PHE A 220 13.48 3.28 -6.92
N TYR A 221 12.74 4.16 -7.58
CA TYR A 221 12.20 3.89 -8.91
C TYR A 221 12.83 4.72 -10.03
N GLY A 222 13.83 5.56 -9.70
CA GLY A 222 14.57 6.33 -10.69
C GLY A 222 13.76 7.48 -11.30
N TYR A 223 12.76 8.01 -10.58
CA TYR A 223 12.07 9.22 -11.01
C TYR A 223 13.01 10.42 -11.06
N CYS A 224 12.81 11.27 -12.05
CA CYS A 224 13.50 12.53 -12.19
C CYS A 224 12.61 13.68 -11.75
N VAL A 225 13.19 14.63 -11.03
CA VAL A 225 12.53 15.87 -10.61
C VAL A 225 13.18 17.02 -11.36
N SER A 226 12.40 17.71 -12.19
CA SER A 226 12.85 18.86 -12.98
C SER A 226 12.02 20.09 -12.66
N GLU A 227 12.67 21.24 -12.63
CA GLU A 227 12.01 22.55 -12.48
C GLU A 227 11.40 22.95 -13.83
N SER A 228 10.14 23.38 -13.81
CA SER A 228 9.49 23.86 -15.04
C SER A 228 10.02 25.26 -15.40
N GLU A 229 10.43 25.45 -16.65
CA GLU A 229 10.93 26.75 -17.14
C GLU A 229 9.90 27.89 -17.05
N LYS A 230 8.59 27.57 -16.99
CA LYS A 230 7.50 28.55 -17.09
C LYS A 230 6.74 28.79 -15.77
N SER A 231 7.00 28.02 -14.74
CA SER A 231 6.27 28.12 -13.47
C SER A 231 7.14 27.60 -12.31
N SER A 232 6.82 28.01 -11.10
CA SER A 232 7.46 27.45 -9.88
C SER A 232 7.04 25.99 -9.61
N ASN A 233 6.61 25.27 -10.62
CA ASN A 233 6.17 23.89 -10.53
C ASN A 233 7.33 22.95 -10.80
N PHE A 234 7.34 21.81 -10.12
CA PHE A 234 8.27 20.74 -10.34
C PHE A 234 7.55 19.61 -11.06
N THR A 235 8.17 19.07 -12.10
CA THR A 235 7.69 17.91 -12.83
C THR A 235 8.43 16.70 -12.35
N ILE A 236 7.69 15.65 -11.98
CA ILE A 236 8.18 14.38 -11.44
C ILE A 236 7.78 13.29 -12.42
N PHE A 237 8.75 12.59 -13.02
CA PHE A 237 8.42 11.64 -14.07
C PHE A 237 9.47 10.55 -14.26
N ASN A 238 8.99 9.34 -14.49
CA ASN A 238 9.70 8.21 -15.07
C ASN A 238 8.74 7.48 -16.00
N GLU A 239 8.89 7.65 -17.30
CA GLU A 239 7.95 7.16 -18.32
C GLU A 239 7.78 5.64 -18.26
N GLU A 240 8.86 4.88 -18.24
CA GLU A 240 8.84 3.42 -18.22
C GLU A 240 8.13 2.89 -16.97
N PHE A 241 8.44 3.46 -15.82
CA PHE A 241 7.87 3.03 -14.55
C PHE A 241 6.39 3.42 -14.43
N GLU A 242 6.02 4.66 -14.82
CA GLU A 242 4.62 5.11 -14.83
C GLU A 242 3.77 4.31 -15.81
N THR A 243 4.30 3.95 -16.96
CA THR A 243 3.63 3.06 -17.92
C THR A 243 3.30 1.71 -17.27
N ALA A 244 4.29 1.05 -16.68
CA ALA A 244 4.10 -0.24 -16.02
C ALA A 244 3.16 -0.15 -14.79
N LYS A 245 3.27 0.92 -14.01
CA LYS A 245 2.41 1.22 -12.86
C LYS A 245 0.97 1.45 -13.30
N SER A 246 0.75 2.31 -14.31
CA SER A 246 -0.58 2.62 -14.85
C SER A 246 -1.26 1.40 -15.44
N TYR A 247 -0.52 0.54 -16.15
CA TYR A 247 -1.03 -0.72 -16.67
C TYR A 247 -1.55 -1.65 -15.55
N GLY A 248 -0.78 -1.81 -14.48
CA GLY A 248 -1.20 -2.60 -13.31
C GLY A 248 -2.46 -2.04 -12.64
N TYR A 249 -2.52 -0.72 -12.43
CA TYR A 249 -3.68 -0.07 -11.80
C TYR A 249 -4.90 -0.10 -12.71
N LEU A 250 -4.76 0.12 -14.01
CA LEU A 250 -5.87 0.04 -14.96
C LEU A 250 -6.50 -1.35 -14.93
N LYS A 251 -5.71 -2.42 -14.97
CA LYS A 251 -6.21 -3.78 -14.85
C LYS A 251 -6.93 -4.03 -13.54
N ALA A 252 -6.38 -3.58 -12.43
CA ALA A 252 -7.02 -3.71 -11.12
C ALA A 252 -8.36 -2.95 -11.06
N TYR A 253 -8.42 -1.75 -11.63
CA TYR A 253 -9.62 -0.95 -11.71
C TYR A 253 -10.71 -1.63 -12.55
N LEU A 254 -10.39 -2.08 -13.76
CA LEU A 254 -11.32 -2.76 -14.65
C LEU A 254 -11.87 -4.05 -14.03
N ARG A 255 -11.04 -4.78 -13.31
CA ARG A 255 -11.48 -5.96 -12.58
C ARG A 255 -12.45 -5.62 -11.46
N ARG A 256 -12.19 -4.60 -10.65
CA ARG A 256 -13.11 -4.15 -9.59
C ARG A 256 -14.48 -3.76 -10.14
N GLN A 257 -14.54 -3.18 -11.34
CA GLN A 257 -15.80 -2.85 -11.99
C GLN A 257 -16.53 -4.06 -12.58
N SER A 258 -15.82 -5.04 -13.14
CA SER A 258 -16.41 -6.21 -13.77
C SER A 258 -16.83 -7.30 -12.78
N GLN A 259 -16.10 -7.48 -11.68
CA GLN A 259 -16.35 -8.52 -10.69
C GLN A 259 -17.71 -8.41 -9.98
N PRO A 260 -18.21 -7.25 -9.54
CA PRO A 260 -19.54 -7.15 -8.97
C PRO A 260 -20.61 -7.71 -9.89
N ASN A 261 -20.54 -7.40 -11.19
CA ASN A 261 -21.53 -7.86 -12.16
C ASN A 261 -21.50 -9.38 -12.42
N ILE A 262 -20.33 -10.01 -12.30
CA ILE A 262 -20.18 -11.46 -12.50
C ILE A 262 -20.57 -12.22 -11.24
N TYR A 263 -20.10 -11.77 -10.07
CA TYR A 263 -20.35 -12.43 -8.78
C TYR A 263 -21.75 -12.17 -8.23
N PHE A 264 -22.26 -10.93 -8.32
CA PHE A 264 -23.62 -10.61 -7.84
C PHE A 264 -24.73 -11.33 -8.62
N LYS A 265 -24.49 -11.75 -9.86
CA LYS A 265 -25.43 -12.58 -10.61
C LYS A 265 -25.42 -14.06 -10.19
N SER A 266 -24.36 -14.52 -9.57
CA SER A 266 -24.18 -15.94 -9.21
C SER A 266 -24.16 -16.22 -7.70
N ALA A 267 -23.99 -15.20 -6.85
CA ALA A 267 -23.83 -15.38 -5.41
C ALA A 267 -25.16 -15.22 -4.67
N THR A 268 -25.48 -16.21 -3.85
CA THR A 268 -26.60 -16.19 -2.88
C THR A 268 -26.21 -15.46 -1.57
N ALA A 269 -25.04 -14.82 -1.51
CA ALA A 269 -24.57 -14.13 -0.31
C ALA A 269 -25.40 -12.87 -0.04
N GLU A 270 -25.78 -12.68 1.22
CA GLU A 270 -26.52 -11.52 1.69
C GLU A 270 -25.59 -10.28 1.77
N SER A 271 -26.15 -9.09 1.61
CA SER A 271 -25.48 -7.82 1.82
C SER A 271 -25.73 -7.32 3.24
N TYR A 272 -24.68 -6.97 3.98
CA TYR A 272 -24.88 -6.36 5.29
C TYR A 272 -25.40 -4.91 5.19
N ALA A 273 -25.11 -4.22 4.09
CA ALA A 273 -25.66 -2.87 3.86
C ALA A 273 -27.19 -2.90 3.75
N GLU A 274 -27.75 -3.81 2.95
CA GLU A 274 -29.19 -3.99 2.80
C GLU A 274 -29.86 -4.37 4.14
N MET A 275 -29.22 -5.23 4.92
CA MET A 275 -29.72 -5.62 6.23
C MET A 275 -29.71 -4.46 7.24
N LEU A 276 -28.65 -3.64 7.24
CA LEU A 276 -28.57 -2.46 8.10
C LEU A 276 -29.62 -1.41 7.72
N ASP A 277 -29.85 -1.19 6.43
CA ASP A 277 -30.93 -0.29 5.97
C ASP A 277 -32.31 -0.77 6.39
N GLU A 278 -32.57 -2.07 6.37
CA GLU A 278 -33.83 -2.64 6.87
C GLU A 278 -34.01 -2.45 8.38
N ILE A 279 -32.95 -2.69 9.16
CA ILE A 279 -32.96 -2.48 10.61
C ILE A 279 -33.30 -1.01 10.94
N TRP A 280 -32.66 -0.09 10.22
CA TRP A 280 -32.83 1.33 10.45
C TRP A 280 -34.19 1.83 9.97
N ARG A 281 -34.71 1.32 8.85
CA ARG A 281 -36.05 1.62 8.38
C ARG A 281 -37.10 1.26 9.44
N LYS A 282 -36.99 0.08 10.06
CA LYS A 282 -37.87 -0.35 11.14
C LYS A 282 -37.75 0.53 12.40
N ASP A 283 -36.57 1.05 12.68
CA ASP A 283 -36.33 1.98 13.79
C ASP A 283 -36.98 3.34 13.52
N ASN A 284 -36.92 3.84 12.29
CA ASN A 284 -37.55 5.11 11.90
C ASN A 284 -39.09 5.09 11.91
N GLU A 285 -39.69 3.90 11.88
CA GLU A 285 -41.14 3.73 12.04
C GLU A 285 -41.61 3.87 13.52
N GLN A 286 -40.68 3.96 14.46
CA GLN A 286 -40.96 4.15 15.89
C GLN A 286 -40.88 5.65 16.26
N ASP A 287 -41.75 6.08 17.19
CA ASP A 287 -41.78 7.46 17.70
C ASP A 287 -40.42 7.80 18.37
N GLU A 288 -39.89 6.89 19.17
CA GLU A 288 -38.57 6.99 19.79
C GLU A 288 -37.60 5.95 19.22
N SER A 289 -36.37 6.36 18.89
CA SER A 289 -35.36 5.43 18.42
C SER A 289 -34.98 4.39 19.47
N LEU A 290 -34.98 3.13 19.07
CA LEU A 290 -34.46 2.02 19.86
C LEU A 290 -32.93 1.89 19.71
N LEU A 291 -32.33 2.56 18.71
CA LEU A 291 -30.93 2.41 18.34
C LEU A 291 -30.03 3.52 18.92
N PHE A 292 -30.59 4.70 19.22
CA PHE A 292 -29.81 5.80 19.77
C PHE A 292 -30.66 6.68 20.72
N PHE A 293 -29.96 7.54 21.44
CA PHE A 293 -30.54 8.66 22.20
C PHE A 293 -29.54 9.81 22.30
N ILE A 294 -30.03 10.99 22.61
CA ILE A 294 -29.18 12.14 22.90
C ILE A 294 -28.89 12.16 24.39
N LYS A 295 -27.62 12.33 24.77
CA LYS A 295 -27.15 12.47 26.13
C LYS A 295 -26.59 13.87 26.32
N ASP A 296 -27.09 14.61 27.30
CA ASP A 296 -26.75 16.03 27.51
C ASP A 296 -25.46 16.25 28.32
N ILE A 297 -25.09 15.30 29.16
CA ILE A 297 -23.98 15.45 30.12
C ILE A 297 -22.80 14.54 29.75
N PRO A 298 -21.53 15.03 29.77
CA PRO A 298 -21.08 16.40 30.08
C PRO A 298 -21.33 17.41 28.93
N VAL A 299 -21.61 16.95 27.73
CA VAL A 299 -22.01 17.71 26.54
C VAL A 299 -22.99 16.91 25.73
N GLU A 300 -23.84 17.62 25.00
CA GLU A 300 -24.82 17.01 24.12
C GLU A 300 -24.16 16.18 23.03
N ARG A 301 -24.53 14.89 22.95
CA ARG A 301 -23.98 13.91 21.98
C ARG A 301 -24.93 12.76 21.71
N ILE A 302 -24.81 12.17 20.55
CA ILE A 302 -25.50 10.92 20.18
C ILE A 302 -24.81 9.74 20.89
N VAL A 303 -25.59 8.91 21.54
CA VAL A 303 -25.17 7.64 22.14
C VAL A 303 -25.93 6.51 21.49
N LEU A 304 -25.21 5.55 20.91
CA LEU A 304 -25.80 4.36 20.33
C LEU A 304 -26.13 3.36 21.44
N LYS A 305 -27.36 2.85 21.44
CA LYS A 305 -27.82 1.80 22.36
C LYS A 305 -27.32 0.41 21.94
N PHE A 306 -26.06 0.34 21.60
CA PHE A 306 -25.44 -0.79 20.96
C PHE A 306 -25.07 -1.93 21.93
N LEU A 307 -24.64 -1.56 23.14
CA LEU A 307 -24.21 -2.54 24.15
C LEU A 307 -25.38 -3.14 24.96
N ASP A 308 -26.55 -2.51 24.92
CA ASP A 308 -27.76 -2.92 25.66
C ASP A 308 -28.67 -3.86 24.82
N PHE A 309 -28.15 -4.43 23.74
CA PHE A 309 -28.95 -5.22 22.81
C PHE A 309 -29.35 -6.60 23.36
N GLU A 310 -30.53 -6.72 23.95
CA GLU A 310 -31.25 -7.99 24.16
C GLU A 310 -31.94 -8.55 22.90
N TYR A 311 -31.72 -7.97 21.73
CA TYR A 311 -32.37 -8.37 20.50
C TYR A 311 -31.66 -9.56 19.82
N GLY A 312 -32.14 -10.78 20.07
CA GLY A 312 -31.58 -12.05 19.61
C GLY A 312 -31.34 -12.17 18.10
N HIS A 313 -32.02 -11.39 17.25
CA HIS A 313 -31.80 -11.38 15.80
C HIS A 313 -30.58 -10.56 15.36
N LYS A 314 -30.09 -9.64 16.18
CA LYS A 314 -28.98 -8.73 15.84
C LYS A 314 -27.63 -9.26 16.31
N ILE A 315 -27.60 -10.06 17.37
CA ILE A 315 -26.38 -10.76 17.82
C ILE A 315 -25.85 -11.68 16.71
N ASN A 316 -26.75 -12.32 15.96
CA ASN A 316 -26.37 -13.19 14.85
C ASN A 316 -25.61 -12.46 13.75
N PHE A 317 -25.90 -11.18 13.47
CA PHE A 317 -25.16 -10.38 12.49
C PHE A 317 -23.67 -10.27 12.83
N PHE A 318 -23.34 -9.94 14.07
CA PHE A 318 -21.95 -9.71 14.46
C PHE A 318 -21.16 -11.02 14.58
N SER A 319 -21.77 -12.07 15.10
CA SER A 319 -21.09 -13.33 15.41
C SER A 319 -21.22 -14.42 14.33
N HIS A 320 -21.94 -14.17 13.27
CA HIS A 320 -22.22 -15.17 12.24
C HIS A 320 -20.95 -15.59 11.46
N ASN A 321 -20.84 -16.89 11.16
CA ASN A 321 -19.67 -17.44 10.46
C ASN A 321 -19.77 -17.40 8.94
N PHE A 322 -20.89 -16.97 8.35
CA PHE A 322 -20.93 -16.78 6.91
C PHE A 322 -20.30 -15.44 6.50
N VAL A 323 -19.91 -15.33 5.25
CA VAL A 323 -19.24 -14.15 4.68
C VAL A 323 -20.25 -13.36 3.88
N PHE A 324 -20.39 -12.06 4.19
CA PHE A 324 -21.23 -11.14 3.42
C PHE A 324 -20.59 -10.79 2.07
N LYS A 325 -21.39 -10.29 1.13
CA LYS A 325 -20.90 -9.86 -0.20
C LYS A 325 -19.74 -8.88 -0.10
N GLU A 326 -19.85 -7.88 0.76
CA GLU A 326 -18.85 -6.84 0.95
C GLU A 326 -17.53 -7.41 1.49
N GLU A 327 -17.59 -8.34 2.42
CA GLU A 327 -16.42 -9.03 2.99
C GLU A 327 -15.75 -9.93 1.96
N GLN A 328 -16.55 -10.61 1.15
CA GLN A 328 -16.07 -11.43 0.06
C GLN A 328 -15.31 -10.57 -0.98
N MET A 329 -15.85 -9.40 -1.33
CA MET A 329 -15.20 -8.45 -2.21
C MET A 329 -13.87 -7.95 -1.63
N LEU A 330 -13.81 -7.69 -0.32
CA LEU A 330 -12.58 -7.28 0.35
C LEU A 330 -11.52 -8.39 0.27
N LEU A 331 -11.85 -9.63 0.62
CA LEU A 331 -10.93 -10.75 0.49
C LEU A 331 -10.42 -10.93 -0.94
N MET A 332 -11.30 -10.84 -1.92
CA MET A 332 -10.92 -10.93 -3.33
C MET A 332 -9.95 -9.82 -3.72
N SER A 333 -10.14 -8.60 -3.20
CA SER A 333 -9.22 -7.49 -3.47
C SER A 333 -7.83 -7.69 -2.84
N LEU A 334 -7.75 -8.40 -1.71
CA LEU A 334 -6.51 -8.70 -1.01
C LEU A 334 -5.71 -9.83 -1.68
N MET A 335 -6.41 -10.81 -2.23
CA MET A 335 -5.79 -12.02 -2.80
C MET A 335 -5.59 -11.95 -4.32
N ASP A 336 -6.08 -10.88 -4.95
CA ASP A 336 -6.06 -10.68 -6.39
C ASP A 336 -6.65 -11.88 -7.15
N ASP A 337 -5.93 -12.47 -8.11
CA ASP A 337 -6.44 -13.56 -8.94
C ASP A 337 -6.37 -14.94 -8.28
N ASN A 338 -5.68 -15.04 -7.16
CA ASN A 338 -5.48 -16.29 -6.41
C ASN A 338 -6.51 -16.50 -5.30
N TYR A 339 -7.74 -15.99 -5.48
CA TYR A 339 -8.80 -16.10 -4.48
C TYR A 339 -9.14 -17.54 -4.17
N ASN A 340 -8.97 -17.92 -2.90
CA ASN A 340 -9.46 -19.16 -2.33
C ASN A 340 -10.53 -18.84 -1.27
N GLN A 341 -11.72 -19.40 -1.39
CA GLN A 341 -12.81 -19.21 -0.42
C GLN A 341 -12.43 -19.66 1.00
N ASP A 342 -11.59 -20.68 1.12
CA ASP A 342 -11.14 -21.19 2.42
C ASP A 342 -10.17 -20.22 3.13
N ALA A 343 -9.62 -19.24 2.43
CA ALA A 343 -8.75 -18.22 3.02
C ALA A 343 -9.43 -17.41 4.14
N VAL A 344 -10.76 -17.35 4.14
CA VAL A 344 -11.54 -16.70 5.20
C VAL A 344 -11.27 -17.33 6.59
N TYR A 345 -10.95 -18.63 6.61
CA TYR A 345 -10.65 -19.38 7.84
C TYR A 345 -9.16 -19.44 8.18
N THR A 346 -8.30 -18.85 7.34
CA THR A 346 -6.86 -18.78 7.61
C THR A 346 -6.59 -17.96 8.86
N LYS A 347 -5.84 -18.55 9.81
CA LYS A 347 -5.38 -17.84 11.01
C LYS A 347 -4.34 -16.81 10.63
N ILE A 348 -4.59 -15.56 10.96
CA ILE A 348 -3.72 -14.41 10.60
C ILE A 348 -3.04 -13.80 11.82
N TYR A 349 -3.56 -14.03 13.02
CA TYR A 349 -2.94 -13.59 14.26
C TYR A 349 -3.39 -14.47 15.42
N ARG A 350 -2.47 -15.18 16.07
CA ARG A 350 -2.79 -16.13 17.13
C ARG A 350 -3.95 -17.05 16.73
N ASP A 351 -5.06 -17.02 17.47
CA ASP A 351 -6.26 -17.81 17.15
C ASP A 351 -7.30 -17.07 16.30
N PHE A 352 -7.01 -15.83 15.88
CA PHE A 352 -7.89 -15.06 15.00
C PHE A 352 -7.68 -15.42 13.53
N SER A 353 -8.77 -15.75 12.87
CA SER A 353 -8.86 -15.92 11.40
C SER A 353 -9.43 -14.66 10.73
N CYS A 354 -9.45 -14.62 9.40
CA CYS A 354 -10.02 -13.50 8.66
C CYS A 354 -11.49 -13.25 9.02
N ILE A 355 -12.30 -14.34 9.20
CA ILE A 355 -13.72 -14.21 9.58
C ILE A 355 -13.87 -13.56 10.96
N ASP A 356 -12.95 -13.80 11.89
CA ASP A 356 -13.00 -13.19 13.21
C ASP A 356 -12.76 -11.67 13.12
N ILE A 357 -11.88 -11.25 12.22
CA ILE A 357 -11.66 -9.81 11.95
C ILE A 357 -12.90 -9.19 11.29
N PHE A 358 -13.52 -9.87 10.33
CA PHE A 358 -14.77 -9.39 9.74
C PHE A 358 -15.87 -9.20 10.80
N LYS A 359 -16.02 -10.15 11.71
CA LYS A 359 -16.96 -9.99 12.83
C LYS A 359 -16.72 -8.72 13.65
N LEU A 360 -15.45 -8.41 13.93
CA LEU A 360 -15.11 -7.16 14.61
C LEU A 360 -15.43 -5.94 13.74
N GLN A 361 -15.06 -5.98 12.45
CA GLN A 361 -15.37 -4.88 11.53
C GLN A 361 -16.88 -4.62 11.41
N ARG A 362 -17.73 -5.65 11.39
CA ARG A 362 -19.20 -5.50 11.38
C ARG A 362 -19.73 -4.67 12.55
N VAL A 363 -19.14 -4.84 13.73
CA VAL A 363 -19.49 -4.03 14.91
C VAL A 363 -19.28 -2.54 14.63
N PHE A 364 -18.14 -2.21 14.05
CA PHE A 364 -17.79 -0.80 13.77
C PHE A 364 -18.49 -0.27 12.51
N VAL A 365 -18.83 -1.12 11.54
CA VAL A 365 -19.76 -0.79 10.43
C VAL A 365 -21.09 -0.34 11.00
N PHE A 366 -21.67 -1.12 11.93
CA PHE A 366 -22.94 -0.78 12.58
C PHE A 366 -22.85 0.55 13.34
N MET A 367 -21.75 0.79 14.06
CA MET A 367 -21.56 2.07 14.78
C MET A 367 -21.46 3.25 13.81
N ALA A 368 -20.66 3.12 12.76
CA ALA A 368 -20.50 4.18 11.74
C ALA A 368 -21.83 4.51 11.05
N PHE A 369 -22.55 3.46 10.68
CA PHE A 369 -23.89 3.55 10.08
C PHE A 369 -24.88 4.20 11.07
N GLY A 370 -24.88 3.77 12.33
CA GLY A 370 -25.76 4.27 13.36
C GLY A 370 -25.55 5.78 13.64
N TYR A 371 -24.31 6.24 13.73
CA TYR A 371 -24.03 7.68 13.89
C TYR A 371 -24.51 8.50 12.71
N ARG A 372 -24.37 7.98 11.48
CA ARG A 372 -24.86 8.66 10.28
C ARG A 372 -26.39 8.75 10.27
N LYS A 373 -27.07 7.63 10.49
CA LYS A 373 -28.53 7.57 10.46
C LYS A 373 -29.15 8.40 11.60
N ALA A 374 -28.55 8.38 12.77
CA ALA A 374 -28.97 9.26 13.87
C ALA A 374 -28.81 10.74 13.50
N TYR A 375 -27.69 11.10 12.84
CA TYR A 375 -27.49 12.45 12.34
C TYR A 375 -28.54 12.84 11.29
N GLU A 376 -28.80 11.98 10.30
CA GLU A 376 -29.81 12.20 9.26
C GLU A 376 -31.19 12.47 9.90
N ARG A 377 -31.65 11.57 10.78
CA ARG A 377 -32.94 11.70 11.48
C ARG A 377 -33.04 12.99 12.30
N LEU A 378 -32.06 13.29 13.14
CA LEU A 378 -32.05 14.50 13.98
C LEU A 378 -31.98 15.78 13.14
N LYS A 379 -31.34 15.74 11.98
CA LYS A 379 -31.31 16.85 11.03
C LYS A 379 -32.67 17.10 10.39
N ASP A 380 -33.34 16.03 9.97
CA ASP A 380 -34.70 16.09 9.42
C ASP A 380 -35.72 16.56 10.45
N ASP A 381 -35.54 16.19 11.72
CA ASP A 381 -36.33 16.67 12.85
C ASP A 381 -36.02 18.13 13.25
N GLY A 382 -35.03 18.78 12.59
CA GLY A 382 -34.65 20.16 12.83
C GLY A 382 -33.91 20.39 14.15
N HIS A 383 -33.17 19.37 14.67
CA HIS A 383 -32.44 19.46 15.92
C HIS A 383 -31.34 20.54 15.82
N PRO A 384 -31.25 21.48 16.76
CA PRO A 384 -30.26 22.55 16.72
C PRO A 384 -28.84 22.01 16.88
N ASN A 385 -27.85 22.66 16.25
CA ASN A 385 -26.42 22.36 16.35
C ASN A 385 -26.04 20.90 16.02
N ILE A 386 -26.83 20.21 15.20
CA ILE A 386 -26.65 18.77 14.93
C ILE A 386 -25.27 18.42 14.34
N ASP A 387 -24.67 19.31 13.54
CA ASP A 387 -23.32 19.11 13.00
C ASP A 387 -22.23 19.10 14.09
N ILE A 388 -22.41 19.91 15.15
CA ILE A 388 -21.52 19.92 16.31
C ILE A 388 -21.72 18.63 17.12
N ILE A 389 -22.99 18.26 17.36
CA ILE A 389 -23.36 17.05 18.09
C ILE A 389 -22.80 15.81 17.40
N ARG A 390 -22.93 15.71 16.07
CA ARG A 390 -22.33 14.62 15.30
C ARG A 390 -20.84 14.48 15.57
N LYS A 391 -20.07 15.58 15.43
CA LYS A 391 -18.60 15.56 15.61
C LYS A 391 -18.18 15.23 17.05
N ARG A 392 -18.96 15.64 18.05
CA ARG A 392 -18.72 15.22 19.44
C ARG A 392 -18.92 13.72 19.66
N SER A 393 -19.80 13.10 18.85
CA SER A 393 -20.30 11.74 19.03
C SER A 393 -19.51 10.65 18.32
N VAL A 394 -18.99 10.92 17.10
CA VAL A 394 -18.47 9.90 16.18
C VAL A 394 -17.18 9.20 16.62
N LEU A 395 -16.56 9.63 17.70
CA LEU A 395 -15.32 9.06 18.23
C LEU A 395 -15.54 8.44 19.61
N PRO A 396 -16.03 7.20 19.70
CA PRO A 396 -16.21 6.52 20.98
C PRO A 396 -14.86 6.22 21.65
N VAL A 397 -14.85 6.36 22.99
CA VAL A 397 -13.70 6.06 23.86
C VAL A 397 -14.08 4.92 24.79
N PHE A 398 -13.41 3.80 24.68
CA PHE A 398 -13.63 2.59 25.46
C PHE A 398 -12.64 2.46 26.61
N GLY A 399 -13.10 1.93 27.75
CA GLY A 399 -12.21 1.36 28.74
C GLY A 399 -11.54 0.09 28.23
N LYS A 400 -10.37 -0.28 28.78
CA LYS A 400 -9.66 -1.50 28.37
C LYS A 400 -10.55 -2.74 28.48
N GLU A 401 -11.16 -2.94 29.64
CA GLU A 401 -12.01 -4.13 29.90
C GLU A 401 -13.26 -4.14 29.00
N GLU A 402 -13.80 -2.97 28.70
CA GLU A 402 -14.97 -2.81 27.86
C GLU A 402 -14.66 -3.24 26.41
N LEU A 403 -13.55 -2.74 25.85
CA LEU A 403 -13.12 -3.11 24.48
C LEU A 403 -12.73 -4.60 24.39
N VAL A 404 -12.01 -5.14 25.37
CA VAL A 404 -11.65 -6.56 25.45
C VAL A 404 -12.90 -7.42 25.51
N ARG A 405 -13.90 -7.03 26.31
CA ARG A 405 -15.18 -7.75 26.43
C ARG A 405 -15.97 -7.70 25.12
N LEU A 406 -15.99 -6.55 24.43
CA LEU A 406 -16.59 -6.41 23.11
C LEU A 406 -15.98 -7.38 22.11
N PHE A 407 -14.64 -7.42 22.03
CA PHE A 407 -13.93 -8.32 21.11
C PHE A 407 -14.21 -9.79 21.43
N LYS A 408 -14.16 -10.16 22.72
CA LYS A 408 -14.47 -11.52 23.18
C LYS A 408 -15.91 -11.93 22.83
N ASN A 409 -16.90 -11.09 23.12
CA ASN A 409 -18.31 -11.43 22.88
C ASN A 409 -18.59 -11.57 21.37
N THR A 410 -17.90 -10.77 20.53
CA THR A 410 -18.08 -10.80 19.08
C THR A 410 -17.42 -12.03 18.45
N THR A 411 -16.24 -12.44 18.92
CA THR A 411 -15.43 -13.48 18.26
C THR A 411 -15.39 -14.82 18.99
N GLY A 412 -15.77 -14.84 20.27
CA GLY A 412 -15.65 -16.03 21.11
C GLY A 412 -14.21 -16.39 21.53
N LYS A 413 -13.22 -15.53 21.22
CA LYS A 413 -11.81 -15.81 21.52
C LYS A 413 -11.46 -15.57 23.00
N SER A 414 -10.27 -16.04 23.42
CA SER A 414 -9.82 -15.84 24.79
C SER A 414 -9.58 -14.36 25.13
N LEU A 415 -9.68 -13.99 26.42
CA LEU A 415 -9.37 -12.62 26.86
C LEU A 415 -7.94 -12.21 26.49
N SER A 416 -6.99 -13.11 26.67
CA SER A 416 -5.57 -12.87 26.36
C SER A 416 -5.34 -12.63 24.87
N ASP A 417 -6.05 -13.36 23.98
CA ASP A 417 -5.93 -13.15 22.54
C ASP A 417 -6.57 -11.83 22.12
N CYS A 418 -7.74 -11.49 22.71
CA CYS A 418 -8.40 -10.21 22.47
C CYS A 418 -7.53 -9.03 22.93
N GLU A 419 -6.92 -9.10 24.11
CA GLU A 419 -5.97 -8.09 24.57
C GLU A 419 -4.78 -7.97 23.62
N GLY A 420 -4.20 -9.09 23.20
CA GLY A 420 -3.10 -9.09 22.24
C GLY A 420 -3.47 -8.45 20.90
N LEU A 421 -4.67 -8.72 20.37
CA LEU A 421 -5.13 -8.11 19.13
C LEU A 421 -5.35 -6.59 19.29
N ILE A 422 -5.98 -6.16 20.39
CA ILE A 422 -6.16 -4.73 20.68
C ILE A 422 -4.81 -4.02 20.71
N GLU A 423 -3.82 -4.58 21.42
CA GLU A 423 -2.46 -4.02 21.47
C GLU A 423 -1.83 -3.95 20.08
N LYS A 424 -1.99 -4.98 19.26
CA LYS A 424 -1.47 -5.02 17.89
C LYS A 424 -2.06 -3.93 17.01
N LEU A 425 -3.36 -3.62 17.19
CA LEU A 425 -4.11 -2.62 16.43
C LEU A 425 -4.03 -1.21 17.03
N THR A 426 -3.29 -1.02 18.12
CA THR A 426 -3.21 0.26 18.85
C THR A 426 -1.91 1.01 18.55
N ASN A 427 -2.05 2.32 18.29
CA ASN A 427 -0.93 3.26 18.24
C ASN A 427 -0.66 3.76 19.67
N ARG A 428 0.33 3.18 20.37
CA ARG A 428 0.67 3.57 21.75
C ARG A 428 1.80 4.57 21.85
N GLU A 429 2.90 4.35 21.15
CA GLU A 429 4.11 5.16 21.31
C GLU A 429 4.79 5.44 19.97
N ILE A 430 5.46 6.59 19.91
CA ILE A 430 6.19 7.09 18.74
C ILE A 430 7.70 6.86 18.87
N PHE A 431 8.15 6.16 19.92
CA PHE A 431 9.58 6.06 20.24
C PHE A 431 10.41 5.15 19.33
N ASP A 432 9.77 4.47 18.38
CA ASP A 432 10.46 3.60 17.43
C ASP A 432 10.24 4.12 16.01
N ASP A 433 10.92 5.04 15.44
CA ASP A 433 10.98 5.41 13.99
C ASP A 433 9.78 4.93 13.09
N LYS A 434 8.70 4.50 13.71
CA LYS A 434 7.53 3.96 13.06
C LYS A 434 6.51 5.05 12.79
N VAL A 435 6.23 5.25 11.52
CA VAL A 435 5.18 6.15 11.05
C VAL A 435 3.84 5.68 11.63
N ILE A 436 3.05 6.61 12.16
CA ILE A 436 1.65 6.34 12.51
C ILE A 436 0.88 6.09 11.23
N ASP A 437 0.22 4.95 11.17
CA ASP A 437 -0.70 4.62 10.09
C ASP A 437 -2.03 4.17 10.70
N LEU A 438 -3.02 5.05 10.60
CA LEU A 438 -4.35 4.80 11.15
C LEU A 438 -5.11 3.73 10.36
N GLN A 439 -4.73 3.45 9.11
CA GLN A 439 -5.34 2.37 8.32
C GLN A 439 -4.90 1.00 8.82
N TYR A 440 -3.65 0.87 9.27
CA TYR A 440 -3.12 -0.39 9.81
C TYR A 440 -3.35 -0.55 11.31
N LYS A 441 -3.47 0.57 12.04
CA LYS A 441 -3.72 0.59 13.48
C LYS A 441 -4.81 1.61 13.81
N PRO A 442 -6.08 1.24 13.65
CA PRO A 442 -7.22 2.17 13.77
C PRO A 442 -7.57 2.55 15.21
N ILE A 443 -6.84 2.07 16.21
CA ILE A 443 -7.05 2.36 17.62
C ILE A 443 -5.97 3.33 18.12
N ILE A 444 -6.37 4.38 18.84
CA ILE A 444 -5.46 5.33 19.46
C ILE A 444 -5.56 5.20 20.97
N ALA A 445 -4.44 4.90 21.64
CA ALA A 445 -4.40 4.89 23.09
C ALA A 445 -4.36 6.34 23.64
N ILE A 446 -5.22 6.62 24.62
CA ILE A 446 -5.28 7.89 25.35
C ILE A 446 -5.33 7.55 26.84
N GLU A 447 -4.26 7.81 27.56
CA GLU A 447 -4.10 7.34 28.94
C GLU A 447 -4.35 5.81 29.03
N GLN A 448 -5.34 5.39 29.84
CA GLN A 448 -5.73 3.99 29.99
C GLN A 448 -6.96 3.60 29.17
N ARG A 449 -7.33 4.41 28.18
CA ARG A 449 -8.50 4.19 27.32
C ARG A 449 -8.12 4.12 25.86
N TYR A 450 -9.05 3.64 25.06
CA TYR A 450 -8.90 3.42 23.63
C TYR A 450 -9.93 4.23 22.86
N LEU A 451 -9.47 5.17 22.05
CA LEU A 451 -10.29 5.85 21.07
C LEU A 451 -10.32 5.02 19.80
N VAL A 452 -11.52 4.79 19.28
CA VAL A 452 -11.72 4.11 18.00
C VAL A 452 -12.42 5.05 17.04
N MET A 453 -12.00 5.03 15.79
CA MET A 453 -12.68 5.68 14.67
C MET A 453 -13.54 4.60 13.98
N PRO A 454 -14.87 4.54 14.18
CA PRO A 454 -15.68 3.42 13.72
C PRO A 454 -15.63 3.18 12.22
N THR A 455 -15.76 4.23 11.40
CA THR A 455 -15.69 4.09 9.94
C THR A 455 -14.31 3.62 9.51
N LEU A 456 -13.26 4.20 10.10
CA LEU A 456 -11.91 3.79 9.80
C LEU A 456 -11.68 2.33 10.17
N PHE A 457 -12.05 1.89 11.38
CA PHE A 457 -11.90 0.50 11.80
C PHE A 457 -12.67 -0.46 10.87
N ALA A 458 -13.89 -0.09 10.52
CA ALA A 458 -14.77 -0.90 9.68
C ALA A 458 -14.18 -1.17 8.29
N TYR A 459 -13.49 -0.19 7.70
CA TYR A 459 -13.01 -0.25 6.32
C TYR A 459 -11.48 -0.21 6.20
N SER A 460 -10.76 -0.38 7.32
CA SER A 460 -9.31 -0.54 7.33
C SER A 460 -8.86 -1.90 6.83
N ASP A 461 -7.69 -1.94 6.23
CA ASP A 461 -7.04 -3.16 5.74
C ASP A 461 -6.40 -3.99 6.89
N ILE A 462 -7.18 -4.23 7.98
CA ILE A 462 -6.70 -4.92 9.19
C ILE A 462 -6.19 -6.32 8.85
N ILE A 463 -6.92 -7.08 8.03
CA ILE A 463 -6.52 -8.43 7.61
C ILE A 463 -5.17 -8.38 6.93
N ARG A 464 -4.98 -7.44 6.00
CA ARG A 464 -3.73 -7.23 5.30
C ARG A 464 -2.60 -6.83 6.27
N SER A 465 -2.86 -5.88 7.15
CA SER A 465 -1.89 -5.43 8.16
C SER A 465 -1.40 -6.58 9.04
N LEU A 466 -2.31 -7.41 9.51
CA LEU A 466 -2.00 -8.58 10.32
C LEU A 466 -1.24 -9.63 9.49
N ALA A 467 -1.72 -9.96 8.29
CA ALA A 467 -1.07 -10.93 7.42
C ALA A 467 0.39 -10.55 7.11
N ILE A 468 0.64 -9.28 6.76
CA ILE A 468 2.00 -8.76 6.51
C ILE A 468 2.85 -8.84 7.78
N SER A 469 2.32 -8.39 8.93
CA SER A 469 3.09 -8.33 10.18
C SER A 469 3.42 -9.69 10.77
N GLU A 470 2.58 -10.69 10.51
CA GLU A 470 2.76 -12.08 10.96
C GLU A 470 3.36 -12.99 9.87
N ASN A 471 3.69 -12.41 8.70
CA ASN A 471 4.22 -13.15 7.54
C ASN A 471 3.32 -14.31 7.10
N VAL A 472 2.00 -14.09 7.10
CA VAL A 472 1.00 -15.07 6.68
C VAL A 472 0.59 -14.78 5.24
N HIS A 473 0.79 -15.73 4.33
CA HIS A 473 0.34 -15.63 2.95
C HIS A 473 -1.04 -16.26 2.79
N LEU A 474 -2.05 -15.45 2.48
CA LEU A 474 -3.44 -15.91 2.33
C LEU A 474 -3.66 -16.76 1.07
N SER A 475 -2.84 -16.58 0.06
CA SER A 475 -2.94 -17.24 -1.26
C SER A 475 -2.09 -18.49 -1.42
N VAL A 476 -1.26 -18.85 -0.43
CA VAL A 476 -0.30 -19.96 -0.54
C VAL A 476 -0.69 -21.07 0.44
N SER A 477 -0.95 -22.28 -0.08
CA SER A 477 -1.03 -23.46 0.77
C SER A 477 0.38 -23.84 1.23
N GLU A 478 0.53 -24.36 2.47
CA GLU A 478 1.80 -24.57 3.18
C GLU A 478 2.90 -25.35 2.43
N LYS A 479 2.65 -25.88 1.24
CA LYS A 479 3.58 -26.80 0.56
C LYS A 479 3.99 -26.43 -0.88
N HIS A 480 3.20 -25.64 -1.62
CA HIS A 480 3.53 -25.33 -3.03
C HIS A 480 2.99 -23.94 -3.40
N ASP A 481 3.77 -23.19 -4.19
CA ASP A 481 3.30 -21.99 -4.84
C ASP A 481 2.24 -22.38 -5.88
N PHE A 482 0.97 -22.08 -5.56
CA PHE A 482 -0.17 -22.41 -6.43
C PHE A 482 0.02 -21.84 -7.85
N MET A 483 0.58 -20.64 -7.95
CA MET A 483 0.84 -19.97 -9.24
C MET A 483 1.81 -20.77 -10.12
N VAL A 484 2.92 -21.24 -9.57
CA VAL A 484 3.92 -22.05 -10.32
C VAL A 484 3.29 -23.34 -10.82
N LYS A 485 2.47 -23.99 -9.99
CA LYS A 485 1.77 -25.22 -10.35
C LYS A 485 0.75 -25.00 -11.48
N GLU A 486 -0.10 -23.98 -11.37
CA GLU A 486 -1.11 -23.69 -12.39
C GLU A 486 -0.49 -23.30 -13.73
N LEU A 487 0.57 -22.48 -13.71
CA LEU A 487 1.32 -22.14 -14.91
C LEU A 487 1.98 -23.36 -15.53
N SER A 488 2.61 -24.22 -14.73
CA SER A 488 3.22 -25.46 -15.23
C SER A 488 2.19 -26.38 -15.88
N ASN A 489 1.00 -26.50 -15.29
CA ASN A 489 -0.11 -27.25 -15.87
C ASN A 489 -0.58 -26.62 -17.20
N ALA A 490 -0.70 -25.29 -17.25
CA ALA A 490 -1.13 -24.59 -18.46
C ALA A 490 -0.12 -24.77 -19.61
N PHE A 491 1.17 -24.68 -19.36
CA PHE A 491 2.21 -24.99 -20.33
C PHE A 491 2.14 -26.47 -20.79
N SER A 492 2.03 -27.41 -19.84
CA SER A 492 1.93 -28.83 -20.14
C SER A 492 0.72 -29.16 -21.03
N ASN A 493 -0.44 -28.54 -20.76
CA ASN A 493 -1.67 -28.68 -21.52
C ASN A 493 -1.51 -28.16 -22.98
N ARG A 494 -0.53 -27.30 -23.25
CA ARG A 494 -0.16 -26.80 -24.58
C ARG A 494 0.94 -27.64 -25.24
N GLY A 495 1.34 -28.76 -24.64
CA GLY A 495 2.32 -29.65 -25.17
C GLY A 495 3.78 -29.30 -24.88
N PHE A 496 4.04 -28.41 -23.97
CA PHE A 496 5.38 -28.12 -23.48
C PHE A 496 5.89 -29.25 -22.58
N THR A 497 7.17 -29.55 -22.65
CA THR A 497 7.89 -30.30 -21.64
C THR A 497 8.27 -29.32 -20.53
N VAL A 498 7.72 -29.51 -19.32
CA VAL A 498 7.85 -28.54 -18.21
C VAL A 498 8.53 -29.17 -17.02
N GLN A 499 9.46 -28.43 -16.42
CA GLN A 499 9.96 -28.67 -15.07
C GLN A 499 9.80 -27.41 -14.24
N HIS A 500 9.47 -27.55 -12.96
CA HIS A 500 9.35 -26.45 -12.02
C HIS A 500 10.16 -26.75 -10.76
N ASP A 501 10.50 -25.67 -10.02
CA ASP A 501 11.35 -25.73 -8.81
C ASP A 501 12.65 -26.50 -9.03
N PHE A 502 13.24 -26.30 -10.22
CA PHE A 502 14.37 -27.09 -10.69
C PHE A 502 15.70 -26.50 -10.22
N LYS A 503 16.48 -27.30 -9.46
CA LYS A 503 17.81 -26.92 -8.98
C LYS A 503 18.90 -27.37 -9.93
N PHE A 504 19.67 -26.40 -10.44
CA PHE A 504 20.83 -26.65 -11.27
C PHE A 504 22.09 -25.99 -10.69
N GLY A 505 22.83 -26.78 -9.91
CA GLY A 505 23.96 -26.28 -9.12
C GLY A 505 23.53 -25.27 -8.05
N ALA A 506 24.04 -24.06 -8.15
CA ALA A 506 23.66 -22.95 -7.24
C ALA A 506 22.47 -22.11 -7.73
N ILE A 507 21.84 -22.52 -8.83
CA ILE A 507 20.73 -21.80 -9.46
C ILE A 507 19.46 -22.61 -9.26
N GLU A 508 18.37 -21.95 -8.90
CA GLU A 508 17.01 -22.49 -8.84
C GLU A 508 16.18 -21.78 -9.90
N ILE A 509 15.46 -22.55 -10.71
CA ILE A 509 14.63 -22.07 -11.81
C ILE A 509 13.19 -22.44 -11.46
N ASP A 510 12.32 -21.45 -11.34
CA ASP A 510 10.95 -21.66 -10.92
C ASP A 510 10.13 -22.39 -11.98
N ILE A 511 10.26 -22.01 -13.27
CA ILE A 511 9.64 -22.71 -14.40
C ILE A 511 10.61 -22.77 -15.57
N ALA A 512 10.84 -23.96 -16.09
CA ALA A 512 11.52 -24.23 -17.36
C ALA A 512 10.56 -25.00 -18.29
N ALA A 513 10.24 -24.42 -19.45
CA ALA A 513 9.30 -24.99 -20.40
C ALA A 513 9.94 -25.08 -21.79
N VAL A 514 9.86 -26.25 -22.43
CA VAL A 514 10.44 -26.50 -23.74
C VAL A 514 9.34 -26.87 -24.74
N TYR A 515 9.38 -26.22 -25.90
CA TYR A 515 8.51 -26.55 -27.04
C TYR A 515 9.29 -26.40 -28.36
N GLY A 516 9.45 -27.49 -29.07
CA GLY A 516 10.24 -27.53 -30.31
C GLY A 516 11.68 -27.04 -30.07
N GLU A 517 12.10 -26.02 -30.80
CA GLU A 517 13.43 -25.42 -30.71
C GLU A 517 13.57 -24.31 -29.63
N ASN A 518 12.52 -24.06 -28.84
CA ASN A 518 12.46 -22.97 -27.91
C ASN A 518 12.48 -23.44 -26.45
N LEU A 519 13.35 -22.85 -25.65
CA LEU A 519 13.43 -22.98 -24.20
C LEU A 519 12.96 -21.68 -23.56
N PHE A 520 11.98 -21.76 -22.67
CA PHE A 520 11.45 -20.64 -21.90
C PHE A 520 11.83 -20.81 -20.43
N LEU A 521 12.42 -19.79 -19.84
CA LEU A 521 12.88 -19.77 -18.46
C LEU A 521 12.22 -18.62 -17.71
N PHE A 522 11.49 -18.95 -16.68
CA PHE A 522 10.78 -17.96 -15.88
C PHE A 522 11.20 -18.01 -14.42
N GLU A 523 11.36 -16.82 -13.86
CA GLU A 523 11.46 -16.57 -12.43
C GLU A 523 10.11 -16.07 -11.93
N CYS A 524 9.56 -16.69 -10.90
CA CYS A 524 8.25 -16.38 -10.36
C CYS A 524 8.35 -15.55 -9.09
N LYS A 525 7.51 -14.54 -8.96
CA LYS A 525 7.44 -13.67 -7.77
C LYS A 525 6.02 -13.56 -7.28
N ASN A 526 5.82 -13.81 -5.98
CA ASN A 526 4.51 -13.76 -5.34
C ASN A 526 4.51 -12.79 -4.14
N PRO A 527 4.77 -11.47 -4.37
CA PRO A 527 4.61 -10.46 -3.33
C PRO A 527 3.14 -10.12 -3.13
N TYR A 528 2.81 -9.54 -1.96
CA TYR A 528 1.50 -8.94 -1.74
C TYR A 528 1.24 -7.82 -2.76
N HIS A 529 -0.03 -7.69 -3.20
CA HIS A 529 -0.42 -6.59 -4.07
C HIS A 529 -0.28 -5.25 -3.31
N PRO A 530 0.51 -4.29 -3.82
CA PRO A 530 0.72 -3.02 -3.14
C PRO A 530 -0.53 -2.13 -3.24
N VAL A 531 -0.85 -1.40 -2.19
CA VAL A 531 -1.96 -0.44 -2.17
C VAL A 531 -1.50 1.01 -2.37
N ASN A 532 -0.20 1.27 -2.19
CA ASN A 532 0.41 2.59 -2.38
C ASN A 532 1.86 2.48 -2.88
N ASP A 533 2.47 3.61 -3.22
CA ASP A 533 3.84 3.66 -3.76
C ASP A 533 4.90 3.22 -2.73
N PHE A 534 4.64 3.37 -1.45
CA PHE A 534 5.54 2.89 -0.41
C PHE A 534 5.60 1.35 -0.36
N GLU A 535 4.46 0.69 -0.45
CA GLU A 535 4.38 -0.78 -0.50
C GLU A 535 4.87 -1.34 -1.84
N LEU A 536 4.64 -0.61 -2.94
CA LEU A 536 5.13 -0.97 -4.27
C LEU A 536 6.64 -1.23 -4.27
N ARG A 537 7.38 -0.63 -3.33
CA ARG A 537 8.80 -0.88 -3.11
C ARG A 537 9.10 -2.36 -2.85
N ASN A 538 8.25 -3.06 -2.11
CA ASN A 538 8.46 -4.48 -1.83
C ASN A 538 8.30 -5.30 -3.11
N THR A 539 7.23 -5.06 -3.89
CA THR A 539 7.03 -5.69 -5.19
C THR A 539 8.21 -5.40 -6.12
N TYR A 540 8.61 -4.14 -6.23
CA TYR A 540 9.76 -3.75 -7.06
C TYR A 540 11.06 -4.42 -6.63
N ALA A 541 11.33 -4.51 -5.32
CA ALA A 541 12.51 -5.21 -4.80
C ALA A 541 12.51 -6.71 -5.17
N HIS A 542 11.35 -7.38 -5.12
CA HIS A 542 11.21 -8.75 -5.59
C HIS A 542 11.49 -8.89 -7.09
N LEU A 543 10.98 -7.96 -7.91
CA LEU A 543 11.24 -7.94 -9.36
C LEU A 543 12.73 -7.69 -9.66
N VAL A 544 13.37 -6.73 -8.97
CA VAL A 544 14.82 -6.48 -9.10
C VAL A 544 15.64 -7.72 -8.75
N LYS A 545 15.23 -8.46 -7.71
CA LYS A 545 15.84 -9.76 -7.39
C LYS A 545 15.62 -10.76 -8.53
N GLY A 546 14.42 -10.81 -9.11
CA GLY A 546 14.12 -11.65 -10.28
C GLY A 546 15.00 -11.31 -11.47
N PHE A 547 15.13 -10.04 -11.84
CA PHE A 547 16.06 -9.62 -12.91
C PHE A 547 17.51 -10.07 -12.65
N THR A 548 17.96 -10.01 -11.40
CA THR A 548 19.28 -10.47 -11.01
C THR A 548 19.43 -11.99 -11.12
N GLN A 549 18.37 -12.75 -10.82
CA GLN A 549 18.36 -14.20 -10.96
C GLN A 549 18.39 -14.62 -12.44
N ILE A 550 17.54 -14.01 -13.26
CA ILE A 550 17.55 -14.24 -14.71
C ILE A 550 18.92 -13.92 -15.32
N LYS A 551 19.55 -12.82 -14.91
CA LYS A 551 20.91 -12.50 -15.38
C LYS A 551 21.91 -13.60 -15.07
N LYS A 552 21.83 -14.23 -13.90
CA LYS A 552 22.68 -15.38 -13.56
C LYS A 552 22.38 -16.60 -14.46
N PHE A 553 21.11 -16.79 -14.88
CA PHE A 553 20.80 -17.84 -15.86
C PHE A 553 21.43 -17.53 -17.20
N GLN A 554 21.33 -16.29 -17.70
CA GLN A 554 21.97 -15.86 -18.94
C GLN A 554 23.48 -16.08 -18.88
N GLU A 555 24.17 -15.58 -17.87
CA GLU A 555 25.62 -15.75 -17.68
C GLU A 555 26.03 -17.24 -17.60
N ARG A 556 25.20 -18.08 -16.95
CA ARG A 556 25.47 -19.51 -16.83
C ARG A 556 25.31 -20.27 -18.14
N PHE A 557 24.31 -19.88 -18.95
CA PHE A 557 23.99 -20.55 -20.21
C PHE A 557 24.71 -19.93 -21.43
N GLU A 558 25.52 -18.91 -21.26
CA GLU A 558 26.58 -18.54 -22.21
C GLU A 558 27.62 -19.68 -22.37
N ASP A 559 27.85 -20.45 -21.30
CA ASP A 559 28.63 -21.67 -21.34
C ASP A 559 27.80 -22.82 -21.93
N ARG A 560 28.13 -23.23 -23.16
CA ARG A 560 27.42 -24.30 -23.89
C ARG A 560 27.39 -25.62 -23.10
N GLN A 561 28.46 -25.97 -22.38
CA GLN A 561 28.49 -27.20 -21.60
C GLN A 561 27.49 -27.18 -20.46
N SER A 562 27.34 -26.04 -19.78
CA SER A 562 26.32 -25.84 -18.71
C SER A 562 24.91 -25.96 -19.27
N LEU A 563 24.63 -25.35 -20.42
CA LEU A 563 23.33 -25.45 -21.08
C LEU A 563 23.03 -26.89 -21.49
N ASP A 564 23.97 -27.59 -22.11
CA ASP A 564 23.82 -28.98 -22.54
C ASP A 564 23.55 -29.91 -21.36
N GLN A 565 24.27 -29.71 -20.24
CA GLN A 565 24.02 -30.46 -19.00
C GLN A 565 22.63 -30.19 -18.43
N PHE A 566 22.19 -28.91 -18.42
CA PHE A 566 20.87 -28.52 -17.98
C PHE A 566 19.78 -29.21 -18.83
N LEU A 567 19.87 -29.16 -20.15
CA LEU A 567 18.92 -29.79 -21.08
C LEU A 567 18.86 -31.31 -20.89
N ARG A 568 20.01 -31.98 -20.75
CA ARG A 568 20.05 -33.43 -20.47
C ARG A 568 19.36 -33.75 -19.14
N ASN A 569 19.50 -32.92 -18.13
CA ASN A 569 18.80 -33.10 -16.85
C ASN A 569 17.27 -32.95 -17.01
N MET A 570 16.80 -32.21 -18.00
CA MET A 570 15.40 -32.12 -18.39
C MET A 570 14.96 -33.25 -19.35
N ASN A 571 15.82 -34.19 -19.72
CA ASN A 571 15.64 -35.21 -20.76
C ASN A 571 15.39 -34.60 -22.16
N ILE A 572 16.01 -33.47 -22.45
CA ILE A 572 15.96 -32.75 -23.74
C ILE A 572 17.30 -32.92 -24.45
N GLU A 573 17.22 -33.21 -25.75
CA GLU A 573 18.42 -33.29 -26.59
C GLU A 573 19.02 -31.88 -26.78
N PRO A 574 20.30 -31.63 -26.42
CA PRO A 574 20.89 -30.29 -26.43
C PRO A 574 20.83 -29.59 -27.78
N ASP A 575 21.05 -30.32 -28.88
CA ASP A 575 21.08 -29.75 -30.22
C ASP A 575 19.67 -29.39 -30.75
N SER A 576 18.61 -29.79 -30.06
CA SER A 576 17.23 -29.44 -30.43
C SER A 576 16.89 -27.99 -30.08
N ILE A 577 17.60 -27.35 -29.15
CA ILE A 577 17.30 -26.00 -28.69
C ILE A 577 18.14 -24.96 -29.42
N LYS A 578 17.45 -24.01 -30.08
CA LYS A 578 18.05 -22.87 -30.80
C LYS A 578 17.82 -21.54 -30.13
N ASN A 579 16.68 -21.39 -29.47
CA ASN A 579 16.25 -20.11 -28.86
C ASN A 579 16.01 -20.27 -27.38
N ILE A 580 16.46 -19.29 -26.59
CA ILE A 580 16.21 -19.22 -25.14
C ILE A 580 15.50 -17.91 -24.84
N HIS A 581 14.37 -17.99 -24.18
CA HIS A 581 13.52 -16.87 -23.80
C HIS A 581 13.49 -16.74 -22.28
N TYR A 582 13.60 -15.52 -21.79
CA TYR A 582 13.64 -15.22 -20.37
C TYR A 582 12.51 -14.29 -19.98
N GLY A 583 11.88 -14.53 -18.82
CA GLY A 583 10.83 -13.67 -18.30
C GLY A 583 10.69 -13.76 -16.79
N ILE A 584 10.03 -12.77 -16.21
CA ILE A 584 9.63 -12.78 -14.80
C ILE A 584 8.11 -12.86 -14.77
N ILE A 585 7.57 -13.77 -13.96
CA ILE A 585 6.13 -13.87 -13.74
C ILE A 585 5.81 -13.33 -12.35
N ASN A 586 4.95 -12.31 -12.28
CA ASN A 586 4.50 -11.72 -11.04
C ASN A 586 3.07 -12.14 -10.73
N ALA A 587 2.80 -12.61 -9.52
CA ALA A 587 1.47 -13.05 -9.10
C ALA A 587 0.46 -11.90 -9.08
N ASN A 588 0.89 -10.70 -8.71
CA ASN A 588 0.04 -9.51 -8.73
C ASN A 588 0.29 -8.64 -9.97
N ARG A 589 -0.65 -7.72 -10.24
CA ARG A 589 -0.64 -6.88 -11.45
C ARG A 589 0.33 -5.71 -11.39
N ALA A 590 0.81 -5.37 -10.21
CA ALA A 590 1.67 -4.22 -10.04
C ALA A 590 2.96 -4.41 -10.87
N LEU A 591 3.29 -3.39 -11.64
CA LEU A 591 4.46 -3.37 -12.52
C LEU A 591 4.49 -4.50 -13.59
N ALA A 592 3.34 -5.08 -13.94
CA ALA A 592 3.23 -5.88 -15.16
C ALA A 592 3.60 -5.00 -16.36
N SER A 593 4.30 -5.57 -17.33
CA SER A 593 4.94 -4.90 -18.47
C SER A 593 6.26 -4.15 -18.18
N LEU A 594 6.71 -4.02 -16.93
CA LEU A 594 8.05 -3.50 -16.65
C LEU A 594 9.08 -4.35 -17.38
N SER A 595 10.00 -3.67 -18.08
CA SER A 595 11.07 -4.34 -18.82
C SER A 595 12.43 -3.81 -18.35
N LYS A 596 13.42 -4.70 -18.29
CA LYS A 596 14.80 -4.32 -17.98
C LYS A 596 15.77 -5.21 -18.74
N ASN A 597 16.64 -4.61 -19.55
CA ASN A 597 17.63 -5.34 -20.36
C ASN A 597 16.98 -6.43 -21.24
N GLY A 598 15.82 -6.16 -21.84
CA GLY A 598 15.09 -7.12 -22.67
C GLY A 598 14.33 -8.21 -21.91
N ILE A 599 14.39 -8.24 -20.58
CA ILE A 599 13.61 -9.15 -19.74
C ILE A 599 12.34 -8.43 -19.31
N LYS A 600 11.18 -9.04 -19.55
CA LYS A 600 9.86 -8.45 -19.27
C LYS A 600 9.19 -9.14 -18.09
N VAL A 601 8.37 -8.35 -17.37
CA VAL A 601 7.51 -8.83 -16.28
C VAL A 601 6.11 -9.12 -16.81
N PHE A 602 5.63 -10.34 -16.58
CA PHE A 602 4.31 -10.82 -16.97
C PHE A 602 3.41 -10.97 -15.74
N HIS A 603 2.14 -10.67 -15.89
CA HIS A 603 1.15 -10.99 -14.86
C HIS A 603 0.70 -12.45 -14.98
N ALA A 604 0.77 -13.21 -13.88
CA ALA A 604 0.51 -14.65 -13.88
C ALA A 604 -0.85 -15.02 -14.48
N ASN A 605 -1.93 -14.35 -14.06
CA ASN A 605 -3.26 -14.66 -14.58
C ASN A 605 -3.43 -14.29 -16.06
N GLU A 606 -2.78 -13.22 -16.52
CA GLU A 606 -2.79 -12.86 -17.94
C GLU A 606 -2.11 -13.93 -18.78
N LEU A 607 -0.96 -14.41 -18.33
CA LEU A 607 -0.25 -15.51 -19.00
C LEU A 607 -1.05 -16.82 -18.96
N LEU A 608 -1.74 -17.12 -17.84
CA LEU A 608 -2.66 -18.26 -17.76
C LEU A 608 -3.80 -18.15 -18.77
N ASN A 609 -4.45 -16.97 -18.87
CA ASN A 609 -5.51 -16.75 -19.85
C ASN A 609 -4.99 -16.83 -21.28
N PHE A 610 -3.81 -16.28 -21.55
CA PHE A 610 -3.13 -16.40 -22.81
C PHE A 610 -2.91 -17.89 -23.19
N LEU A 611 -2.33 -18.67 -22.29
CA LEU A 611 -2.07 -20.09 -22.53
C LEU A 611 -3.35 -20.91 -22.67
N ASN A 612 -4.36 -20.68 -21.83
CA ASN A 612 -5.56 -21.51 -21.77
C ASN A 612 -6.56 -21.21 -22.88
N THR A 613 -6.74 -19.95 -23.25
CA THR A 613 -7.85 -19.53 -24.13
C THR A 613 -7.44 -18.67 -25.32
N GLY A 614 -6.23 -18.11 -25.34
CA GLY A 614 -5.83 -17.09 -26.31
C GLY A 614 -6.66 -15.82 -26.23
N ARG A 615 -7.32 -15.57 -25.11
CA ARG A 615 -8.21 -14.42 -24.93
C ARG A 615 -7.80 -13.62 -23.71
N ILE A 616 -7.76 -12.31 -23.88
CA ILE A 616 -7.58 -11.36 -22.79
C ILE A 616 -8.80 -10.46 -22.76
N THR A 617 -9.32 -10.22 -21.55
CA THR A 617 -10.49 -9.36 -21.34
C THR A 617 -10.02 -7.99 -20.88
N VAL A 618 -10.38 -6.94 -21.61
CA VAL A 618 -10.17 -5.55 -21.23
C VAL A 618 -11.48 -4.80 -21.42
N ASP A 619 -11.97 -4.12 -20.40
CA ASP A 619 -13.20 -3.32 -20.44
C ASP A 619 -14.40 -4.10 -21.01
N ASN A 620 -14.61 -5.32 -20.51
CA ASN A 620 -15.64 -6.26 -20.96
C ASN A 620 -15.58 -6.63 -22.46
N LYS A 621 -14.48 -6.31 -23.14
CA LYS A 621 -14.20 -6.75 -24.51
C LYS A 621 -13.18 -7.88 -24.48
N PHE A 622 -13.43 -8.89 -25.30
CA PHE A 622 -12.49 -9.99 -25.50
C PHE A 622 -11.57 -9.68 -26.66
N TYR A 623 -10.27 -9.72 -26.39
CA TYR A 623 -9.23 -9.63 -27.41
C TYR A 623 -8.65 -11.02 -27.64
N HIS A 624 -8.70 -11.50 -28.88
CA HIS A 624 -8.03 -12.72 -29.27
C HIS A 624 -6.57 -12.40 -29.57
N VAL A 625 -5.67 -13.12 -28.92
CA VAL A 625 -4.24 -12.78 -28.90
C VAL A 625 -3.36 -13.80 -29.57
N TRP A 626 -3.93 -14.93 -30.00
CA TRP A 626 -3.26 -15.83 -30.92
C TRP A 626 -3.53 -15.39 -32.37
N LYS A 627 -2.62 -15.70 -33.26
CA LYS A 627 -2.77 -15.40 -34.70
C LYS A 627 -3.94 -16.15 -35.31
N ASP A 628 -4.16 -17.37 -34.86
CA ASP A 628 -5.20 -18.28 -35.32
C ASP A 628 -6.07 -18.78 -34.19
N GLU A 629 -7.04 -19.68 -34.48
CA GLU A 629 -7.88 -20.31 -33.46
C GLU A 629 -7.10 -21.29 -32.57
N GLN A 630 -5.94 -21.76 -33.02
CA GLN A 630 -5.08 -22.70 -32.30
C GLN A 630 -3.82 -21.99 -31.82
N PHE A 631 -3.32 -22.43 -30.65
CA PHE A 631 -2.07 -21.94 -30.08
C PHE A 631 -0.87 -22.36 -30.92
N HIS A 632 -0.02 -21.40 -31.24
CA HIS A 632 1.32 -21.62 -31.82
C HIS A 632 2.39 -21.05 -30.88
N VAL A 633 3.55 -21.69 -30.81
CA VAL A 633 4.64 -21.21 -29.95
C VAL A 633 5.10 -19.80 -30.31
N ASP A 634 5.00 -19.42 -31.60
CA ASP A 634 5.31 -18.07 -32.06
C ASP A 634 4.38 -17.00 -31.47
N ASP A 635 3.15 -17.37 -31.08
CA ASP A 635 2.25 -16.47 -30.38
C ASP A 635 2.80 -16.14 -28.98
N LEU A 636 3.39 -17.15 -28.30
CA LEU A 636 4.04 -16.91 -26.98
C LEU A 636 5.30 -16.06 -27.14
N VAL A 637 6.11 -16.29 -28.17
CA VAL A 637 7.29 -15.47 -28.45
C VAL A 637 6.89 -14.03 -28.74
N SER A 638 5.87 -13.79 -29.56
CA SER A 638 5.32 -12.47 -29.85
C SER A 638 4.71 -11.79 -28.61
N TYR A 639 4.05 -12.57 -27.75
CA TYR A 639 3.54 -12.08 -26.46
C TYR A 639 4.69 -11.64 -25.54
N MET A 640 5.75 -12.44 -25.47
CA MET A 640 6.91 -12.14 -24.64
C MET A 640 7.69 -10.92 -25.17
N SER A 641 7.78 -10.72 -26.47
CA SER A 641 8.41 -9.54 -27.07
C SER A 641 7.57 -8.27 -26.89
N GLY A 642 6.28 -8.39 -26.60
CA GLY A 642 5.37 -7.27 -26.40
C GLY A 642 4.68 -6.78 -27.67
N GLU A 643 4.80 -7.51 -28.77
CA GLU A 643 4.24 -7.10 -30.07
C GLU A 643 2.71 -7.15 -30.12
N VAL A 644 2.06 -7.94 -29.25
CA VAL A 644 0.64 -8.31 -29.43
C VAL A 644 -0.33 -7.53 -28.53
N ILE A 645 0.04 -7.10 -27.33
CA ILE A 645 -0.97 -6.66 -26.35
C ILE A 645 -0.67 -5.32 -25.70
N THR A 646 0.60 -5.01 -25.48
CA THR A 646 0.99 -3.87 -24.65
C THR A 646 0.65 -2.54 -25.33
N ASP A 647 0.81 -2.45 -26.62
CA ASP A 647 0.63 -1.20 -27.37
C ASP A 647 -0.84 -0.78 -27.49
N ASP A 648 -1.77 -1.71 -27.71
CA ASP A 648 -3.19 -1.37 -27.82
C ASP A 648 -3.82 -0.99 -26.47
N ILE A 649 -3.37 -1.61 -25.39
CA ILE A 649 -3.84 -1.29 -24.04
C ILE A 649 -3.16 -0.03 -23.49
N LEU A 650 -1.89 0.20 -23.81
CA LEU A 650 -1.14 1.38 -23.42
C LEU A 650 -1.59 2.65 -24.14
N ARG A 651 -2.14 2.54 -25.38
CA ARG A 651 -2.76 3.66 -26.11
C ARG A 651 -3.94 4.30 -25.35
N PHE A 652 -4.57 3.60 -24.40
CA PHE A 652 -5.67 4.12 -23.60
C PHE A 652 -5.22 5.01 -22.44
N LYS A 653 -3.93 5.06 -22.10
CA LYS A 653 -3.44 5.88 -21.00
C LYS A 653 -1.99 6.31 -21.26
N GLU A 654 -1.83 7.45 -21.93
CA GLU A 654 -0.52 8.10 -22.00
C GLU A 654 -0.09 8.46 -20.57
N PRO A 655 1.09 8.03 -20.10
CA PRO A 655 1.59 8.40 -18.81
C PRO A 655 1.82 9.91 -18.77
N MET A 656 1.13 10.60 -17.86
CA MET A 656 1.27 12.05 -17.72
C MET A 656 2.26 12.38 -16.60
N PRO A 657 3.17 13.35 -16.82
CA PRO A 657 4.03 13.84 -15.77
C PRO A 657 3.21 14.46 -14.64
N PHE A 658 3.57 14.12 -13.41
CA PHE A 658 2.96 14.65 -12.22
C PHE A 658 3.61 16.01 -11.88
N SER A 659 2.82 17.06 -11.77
CA SER A 659 3.30 18.41 -11.43
C SER A 659 2.79 18.84 -10.07
N VAL A 660 3.69 19.32 -9.21
CA VAL A 660 3.36 19.82 -7.87
C VAL A 660 3.84 21.25 -7.70
N SER A 661 2.98 22.10 -7.14
CA SER A 661 3.34 23.46 -6.70
C SER A 661 3.16 23.58 -5.19
N TYR A 662 4.20 24.00 -4.50
CA TYR A 662 4.21 24.19 -3.04
C TYR A 662 4.07 25.66 -2.62
N ARG A 663 4.16 26.62 -3.56
CA ARG A 663 4.17 28.06 -3.26
C ARG A 663 2.78 28.70 -3.13
N ASN A 664 1.73 28.02 -3.60
CA ASN A 664 0.35 28.54 -3.58
C ASN A 664 -0.61 27.72 -2.68
N SER A 665 -0.08 26.86 -1.81
CA SER A 665 -0.87 26.03 -0.89
C SER A 665 -1.07 26.69 0.47
#